data_7f24cef64084496f5b2465157c0d92a8
#
_entry.id   7f24cef64084496f5b2465157c0d92a8
#
_cell.length_a   1.000
_cell.length_b   1.000
_cell.length_c   1.000
_cell.angle_alpha   90.00
_cell.angle_beta   90.00
_cell.angle_gamma   90.00
#
_symmetry.space_group_name_H-M   'P 1'
#
loop_
_entity.id
_entity.type
_entity.pdbx_description
1 polymer ?
#
loop_
_entity_poly.entity_id
_entity_poly.type
_entity_poly.pdbx_seq_one_letter_code
_entity_poly.pdbx_strand_id
1 'polypeptide(L)'
;MAKKQIHISRSRIAIVILSIVVCAAFLLTFAPRRTSQFGYEYEANKPWRYSTLIAEFDFPVMRSEAEQQQLRDSISHAYLPYYQRQEGVGEQQVALFKQDIAAGKFVGVSKSCLQFAEEQLRRVYAQGFMTAKEYGEVKATYPNGIRIVSAQRAIKRNIEEVFSTRTAYESIIAADSLRRWGAALQACNLNTYLQPNLSYDTRRNKETLEEAYASIGQFSTMVQAGQKIISQGDIVTPSMASILDSLKDASNKRLGEHHSDWWVFLGQFLFASLLFLTLFVYIYLFRRDYMERNNVLLLLFTLNTSLPLIAYLVAAHTSLSIYIIPFAIVPMFVRIFLDTRTSLVVTLIIALLASLVATDQYEFLLVQIIVGFNTIYSLKEVTERSQVLRVAFFNILAAWTVCLSIDLIRGLTFNSWADVLRLDYHRYVDLAISGGLQLLAYPLMYVVERIFGFTSSVTLIELMNFNEGLLSRMSREAKGTFNHTIQVSNLAAEVARAMGAKPLLARVGALYHDIGKLENPAFFTENQAGVNPHDNLDEKSSARIIINHVSNGLRLAEENSLPEVVREFISTHHGSGMAKYFAIQWQNKHPEETFDPSAFTYPGHYPYTAEQAALMMCDAVEAASRSLKEYTEESISNLVNKIIDSQLREGCYNNCPVTFEDINLAKQTLIENLMRAYHTRIAYPELK
;
A
#
# COMPACT_ATOMS: atom_id res chain seq x y z
N MET A 1 -5.54 18.36 43.40
CA MET A 1 -5.88 17.70 42.11
C MET A 1 -6.07 16.20 42.36
N ALA A 2 -7.29 15.74 42.53
CA ALA A 2 -7.58 14.33 42.66
C ALA A 2 -7.28 13.66 41.29
N LYS A 3 -6.32 12.71 41.24
CA LYS A 3 -6.10 11.85 40.11
C LYS A 3 -7.37 11.04 39.87
N LYS A 4 -8.21 11.49 38.92
CA LYS A 4 -9.33 10.69 38.41
C LYS A 4 -8.72 9.41 37.87
N GLN A 5 -8.85 8.29 38.59
CA GLN A 5 -8.42 6.97 38.09
C GLN A 5 -9.28 6.68 36.84
N ILE A 6 -8.64 6.68 35.70
CA ILE A 6 -9.30 6.35 34.45
C ILE A 6 -9.55 4.84 34.47
N HIS A 7 -10.80 4.46 34.66
CA HIS A 7 -11.25 3.10 34.37
C HIS A 7 -11.22 2.96 32.83
N ILE A 8 -10.13 2.34 32.28
CA ILE A 8 -10.08 2.01 30.87
C ILE A 8 -11.18 0.98 30.60
N SER A 9 -12.23 1.39 29.89
CA SER A 9 -13.36 0.50 29.64
C SER A 9 -12.89 -0.69 28.77
N ARG A 10 -13.48 -1.86 28.97
CA ARG A 10 -13.18 -3.08 28.19
C ARG A 10 -13.31 -2.85 26.69
N SER A 11 -14.25 -2.00 26.24
CA SER A 11 -14.44 -1.63 24.84
C SER A 11 -13.23 -0.90 24.23
N ARG A 12 -12.54 -0.06 24.97
CA ARG A 12 -11.36 0.69 24.50
C ARG A 12 -10.15 -0.22 24.31
N ILE A 13 -9.92 -1.13 25.25
CA ILE A 13 -8.90 -2.17 25.11
C ILE A 13 -9.22 -3.06 23.90
N ALA A 14 -10.50 -3.40 23.73
CA ALA A 14 -10.93 -4.22 22.59
C ALA A 14 -10.64 -3.55 21.23
N ILE A 15 -10.81 -2.23 21.09
CA ILE A 15 -10.49 -1.49 19.86
C ILE A 15 -8.99 -1.65 19.53
N VAL A 16 -8.11 -1.46 20.51
CA VAL A 16 -6.66 -1.59 20.33
C VAL A 16 -6.27 -3.03 19.95
N ILE A 17 -6.79 -4.01 20.70
CA ILE A 17 -6.53 -5.43 20.43
C ILE A 17 -7.05 -5.80 19.05
N LEU A 18 -8.26 -5.39 18.67
CA LEU A 18 -8.85 -5.66 17.36
C LEU A 18 -7.98 -5.07 16.25
N SER A 19 -7.49 -3.84 16.39
CA SER A 19 -6.61 -3.20 15.40
C SER A 19 -5.29 -3.96 15.23
N ILE A 20 -4.68 -4.41 16.34
CA ILE A 20 -3.47 -5.24 16.30
C ILE A 20 -3.77 -6.58 15.61
N VAL A 21 -4.88 -7.23 15.95
CA VAL A 21 -5.28 -8.53 15.37
C VAL A 21 -5.58 -8.40 13.88
N VAL A 22 -6.29 -7.35 13.46
CA VAL A 22 -6.58 -7.09 12.05
C VAL A 22 -5.29 -6.82 11.29
N CYS A 23 -4.40 -5.98 11.81
CA CYS A 23 -3.11 -5.71 11.19
C CYS A 23 -2.27 -6.99 11.10
N ALA A 24 -2.24 -7.80 12.16
CA ALA A 24 -1.53 -9.07 12.18
C ALA A 24 -2.09 -10.11 11.20
N ALA A 25 -3.41 -10.28 11.17
CA ALA A 25 -4.08 -11.18 10.23
C ALA A 25 -3.79 -10.77 8.79
N PHE A 26 -3.71 -9.48 8.56
CA PHE A 26 -3.42 -8.91 7.26
C PHE A 26 -1.96 -9.12 6.84
N LEU A 27 -1.01 -8.89 7.75
CA LEU A 27 0.39 -9.22 7.53
C LEU A 27 0.60 -10.70 7.20
N LEU A 28 -0.16 -11.59 7.86
CA LEU A 28 -0.13 -13.03 7.58
C LEU A 28 -0.59 -13.39 6.16
N THR A 29 -1.65 -12.72 5.68
CA THR A 29 -2.31 -13.12 4.43
C THR A 29 -1.72 -12.42 3.20
N PHE A 30 -1.27 -11.19 3.36
CA PHE A 30 -0.92 -10.30 2.25
C PHE A 30 0.49 -9.72 2.32
N ALA A 31 1.25 -9.97 3.39
CA ALA A 31 2.66 -9.54 3.38
C ALA A 31 3.33 -10.11 2.13
N PRO A 32 3.95 -9.27 1.30
CA PRO A 32 4.62 -9.75 0.12
C PRO A 32 5.64 -10.77 0.59
N ARG A 33 5.43 -12.03 0.22
CA ARG A 33 6.48 -13.01 0.32
C ARG A 33 7.61 -12.42 -0.51
N ARG A 34 8.69 -11.98 0.12
CA ARG A 34 9.88 -11.58 -0.63
C ARG A 34 10.37 -12.80 -1.38
N THR A 35 9.75 -13.07 -2.53
CA THR A 35 10.05 -14.19 -3.41
C THR A 35 11.40 -14.03 -4.09
N SER A 36 12.03 -12.87 -4.02
CA SER A 36 13.44 -12.73 -4.40
C SER A 36 14.10 -11.55 -3.69
N GLN A 37 15.24 -11.79 -3.07
CA GLN A 37 16.21 -10.74 -2.73
C GLN A 37 16.81 -10.12 -4.01
N PHE A 38 16.60 -10.78 -5.16
CA PHE A 38 17.07 -10.36 -6.46
C PHE A 38 16.10 -9.35 -7.07
N GLY A 39 16.23 -8.08 -6.66
CA GLY A 39 15.39 -6.97 -7.10
C GLY A 39 15.82 -6.30 -8.39
N TYR A 40 16.58 -6.98 -9.26
CA TYR A 40 17.12 -6.43 -10.49
C TYR A 40 16.33 -6.91 -11.70
N GLU A 41 15.87 -5.96 -12.53
CA GLU A 41 15.29 -6.25 -13.84
C GLU A 41 16.38 -6.02 -14.91
N TYR A 42 16.61 -7.01 -15.74
CA TYR A 42 17.61 -6.95 -16.80
C TYR A 42 17.11 -7.67 -18.05
N GLU A 43 17.61 -7.23 -19.17
CA GLU A 43 17.39 -7.85 -20.47
C GLU A 43 18.73 -8.10 -21.14
N ALA A 44 18.87 -9.25 -21.81
CA ALA A 44 20.05 -9.55 -22.60
C ALA A 44 20.28 -8.48 -23.69
N ASN A 45 21.54 -8.12 -23.90
CA ASN A 45 21.99 -7.09 -24.83
C ASN A 45 21.62 -5.65 -24.47
N LYS A 46 21.11 -5.40 -23.23
CA LYS A 46 20.93 -4.05 -22.68
C LYS A 46 21.98 -3.75 -21.61
N PRO A 47 22.31 -2.47 -21.37
CA PRO A 47 23.25 -2.09 -20.33
C PRO A 47 22.66 -2.34 -18.92
N TRP A 48 23.50 -2.81 -18.01
CA TRP A 48 23.17 -2.96 -16.60
C TRP A 48 22.98 -1.59 -15.93
N ARG A 49 21.78 -1.33 -15.41
CA ARG A 49 21.37 0.00 -14.91
C ARG A 49 21.71 0.23 -13.44
N TYR A 50 21.99 -0.84 -12.71
CA TYR A 50 22.19 -0.80 -11.26
C TYR A 50 23.67 -0.66 -10.90
N SER A 51 23.96 -0.45 -9.62
CA SER A 51 25.34 -0.46 -9.11
C SER A 51 26.04 -1.78 -9.40
N THR A 52 27.38 -1.80 -9.27
CA THR A 52 28.19 -3.01 -9.46
C THR A 52 27.66 -4.14 -8.56
N LEU A 53 27.30 -5.26 -9.18
CA LEU A 53 26.80 -6.45 -8.50
C LEU A 53 27.96 -7.39 -8.16
N ILE A 54 28.05 -7.73 -6.88
CA ILE A 54 29.04 -8.66 -6.34
C ILE A 54 28.28 -9.84 -5.74
N ALA A 55 28.79 -11.05 -5.94
CA ALA A 55 28.20 -12.24 -5.36
C ALA A 55 28.33 -12.22 -3.82
N GLU A 56 27.20 -12.33 -3.11
CA GLU A 56 27.19 -12.38 -1.65
C GLU A 56 27.50 -13.78 -1.10
N PHE A 57 27.36 -14.80 -1.94
CA PHE A 57 27.57 -16.21 -1.60
C PHE A 57 27.96 -17.03 -2.84
N ASP A 58 28.50 -18.23 -2.59
CA ASP A 58 28.85 -19.18 -3.65
C ASP A 58 27.61 -19.78 -4.28
N PHE A 59 27.53 -19.76 -5.62
CA PHE A 59 26.44 -20.40 -6.35
C PHE A 59 26.89 -21.00 -7.67
N PRO A 60 26.31 -22.15 -8.10
CA PRO A 60 26.57 -22.76 -9.39
C PRO A 60 25.83 -22.01 -10.49
N VAL A 61 26.49 -21.78 -11.61
CA VAL A 61 25.88 -21.26 -12.83
C VAL A 61 25.29 -22.39 -13.64
N MET A 62 24.01 -22.39 -13.82
CA MET A 62 23.29 -23.39 -14.63
C MET A 62 23.59 -23.19 -16.12
N ARG A 63 23.79 -24.28 -16.86
CA ARG A 63 23.91 -24.21 -18.32
C ARG A 63 22.55 -23.92 -18.94
N SER A 64 22.55 -23.05 -19.94
CA SER A 64 21.34 -22.81 -20.73
C SER A 64 20.95 -24.06 -21.54
N GLU A 65 19.68 -24.20 -21.91
CA GLU A 65 19.22 -25.30 -22.76
C GLU A 65 19.98 -25.34 -24.10
N ALA A 66 20.31 -24.15 -24.65
CA ALA A 66 21.09 -24.05 -25.89
C ALA A 66 22.51 -24.61 -25.75
N GLU A 67 23.21 -24.31 -24.66
CA GLU A 67 24.53 -24.85 -24.34
C GLU A 67 24.48 -26.38 -24.09
N GLN A 68 23.47 -26.87 -23.39
CA GLN A 68 23.27 -28.29 -23.20
C GLN A 68 23.04 -29.01 -24.52
N GLN A 69 22.24 -28.41 -25.43
CA GLN A 69 21.98 -28.99 -26.74
C GLN A 69 23.24 -29.01 -27.62
N GLN A 70 24.01 -27.91 -27.63
CA GLN A 70 25.31 -27.87 -28.31
C GLN A 70 26.28 -28.95 -27.87
N LEU A 71 26.36 -29.20 -26.55
CA LEU A 71 27.21 -30.25 -25.99
C LEU A 71 26.68 -31.64 -26.38
N ARG A 72 25.38 -31.87 -26.38
CA ARG A 72 24.77 -33.12 -26.87
C ARG A 72 25.06 -33.35 -28.32
N ASP A 73 24.91 -32.31 -29.14
CA ASP A 73 25.22 -32.39 -30.58
C ASP A 73 26.71 -32.68 -30.81
N SER A 74 27.62 -32.04 -30.08
CA SER A 74 29.04 -32.31 -30.13
C SER A 74 29.37 -33.74 -29.74
N ILE A 75 28.74 -34.28 -28.66
CA ILE A 75 28.92 -35.70 -28.26
C ILE A 75 28.37 -36.61 -29.36
N SER A 76 27.19 -36.32 -29.94
CA SER A 76 26.60 -37.17 -30.99
C SER A 76 27.45 -37.18 -32.25
N HIS A 77 28.05 -36.04 -32.67
CA HIS A 77 28.98 -35.98 -33.80
C HIS A 77 30.31 -36.69 -33.56
N ALA A 78 30.80 -36.67 -32.34
CA ALA A 78 32.04 -37.37 -31.95
C ALA A 78 31.83 -38.87 -31.65
N TYR A 79 30.59 -39.31 -31.54
CA TYR A 79 30.26 -40.65 -31.15
C TYR A 79 30.64 -41.67 -32.17
N LEU A 80 31.24 -42.80 -31.78
CA LEU A 80 31.58 -43.96 -32.60
C LEU A 80 30.71 -45.13 -32.21
N PRO A 81 29.75 -45.54 -33.05
CA PRO A 81 28.81 -46.60 -32.70
C PRO A 81 29.48 -47.96 -32.61
N TYR A 82 28.96 -48.77 -31.71
CA TYR A 82 29.38 -50.17 -31.53
C TYR A 82 28.62 -51.07 -32.47
N TYR A 83 29.37 -51.92 -33.16
CA TYR A 83 28.90 -53.00 -34.01
C TYR A 83 29.43 -54.32 -33.47
N GLN A 84 28.56 -55.33 -33.27
CA GLN A 84 28.91 -56.67 -32.82
C GLN A 84 29.26 -57.50 -34.03
N ARG A 85 30.47 -58.10 -34.05
CA ARG A 85 30.84 -59.09 -35.05
C ARG A 85 30.29 -60.45 -34.69
N GLN A 86 29.47 -61.03 -35.58
CA GLN A 86 28.87 -62.34 -35.43
C GLN A 86 29.82 -63.39 -36.03
N GLU A 87 30.65 -64.01 -35.19
CA GLU A 87 31.70 -64.95 -35.64
C GLU A 87 31.11 -66.22 -36.24
N GLY A 88 29.97 -66.71 -35.70
CA GLY A 88 29.30 -67.91 -36.21
C GLY A 88 28.83 -67.82 -37.66
N VAL A 89 28.48 -66.59 -38.16
CA VAL A 89 28.02 -66.42 -39.56
C VAL A 89 29.14 -66.71 -40.52
N GLY A 90 30.36 -66.24 -40.26
CA GLY A 90 31.53 -66.47 -41.09
C GLY A 90 31.91 -67.95 -41.17
N GLU A 91 31.90 -68.58 -40.01
CA GLU A 91 32.21 -70.05 -39.93
C GLU A 91 31.19 -70.91 -40.67
N GLN A 92 29.90 -70.60 -40.54
CA GLN A 92 28.81 -71.27 -41.24
C GLN A 92 28.92 -71.10 -42.74
N GLN A 93 29.17 -69.89 -43.22
CA GLN A 93 29.25 -69.64 -44.68
C GLN A 93 30.51 -70.24 -45.32
N VAL A 94 31.65 -70.27 -44.62
CA VAL A 94 32.85 -70.91 -45.05
C VAL A 94 32.66 -72.44 -45.03
N ALA A 95 31.96 -73.03 -44.05
CA ALA A 95 31.64 -74.45 -43.99
C ALA A 95 30.70 -74.84 -45.15
N LEU A 96 29.68 -74.01 -45.44
CA LEU A 96 28.79 -74.20 -46.59
C LEU A 96 29.57 -74.17 -47.90
N PHE A 97 30.48 -73.22 -48.10
CA PHE A 97 31.35 -73.21 -49.26
C PHE A 97 32.20 -74.47 -49.39
N LYS A 98 32.77 -75.01 -48.30
CA LYS A 98 33.49 -76.27 -48.28
C LYS A 98 32.61 -77.43 -48.63
N GLN A 99 31.40 -77.48 -48.13
CA GLN A 99 30.43 -78.52 -48.41
C GLN A 99 30.10 -78.58 -49.92
N ASP A 100 29.87 -77.36 -50.50
CA ASP A 100 29.61 -77.26 -51.95
C ASP A 100 30.83 -77.64 -52.80
N ILE A 101 32.06 -77.36 -52.30
CA ILE A 101 33.30 -77.91 -52.99
C ILE A 101 33.29 -79.38 -52.94
N ALA A 102 33.03 -80.04 -51.82
CA ALA A 102 33.01 -81.51 -51.64
C ALA A 102 31.89 -82.14 -52.45
N ALA A 103 30.76 -81.46 -52.66
CA ALA A 103 29.66 -81.90 -53.49
C ALA A 103 29.93 -81.76 -55.05
N GLY A 104 31.05 -81.18 -55.39
CA GLY A 104 31.42 -81.06 -56.80
C GLY A 104 30.68 -79.92 -57.57
N LYS A 105 30.10 -78.96 -56.90
CA LYS A 105 29.27 -77.89 -57.48
C LYS A 105 30.03 -76.95 -58.36
N PHE A 106 31.34 -76.83 -58.23
CA PHE A 106 32.21 -75.92 -59.02
C PHE A 106 32.95 -76.65 -60.15
N VAL A 107 32.22 -77.10 -61.18
CA VAL A 107 32.80 -77.87 -62.32
C VAL A 107 33.72 -76.95 -63.12
N GLY A 108 34.98 -77.42 -63.37
CA GLY A 108 35.98 -76.68 -64.19
C GLY A 108 36.83 -75.66 -63.40
N VAL A 109 36.62 -75.49 -62.05
CA VAL A 109 37.43 -74.60 -61.27
C VAL A 109 38.59 -75.34 -60.60
N SER A 110 39.81 -74.81 -60.66
CA SER A 110 41.00 -75.49 -60.07
C SER A 110 40.95 -75.53 -58.54
N LYS A 111 41.53 -76.60 -57.99
CA LYS A 111 41.58 -76.74 -56.50
C LYS A 111 42.29 -75.57 -55.83
N SER A 112 43.30 -74.99 -56.43
CA SER A 112 44.05 -73.84 -55.94
C SER A 112 43.19 -72.54 -55.92
N CYS A 113 42.30 -72.38 -56.91
CA CYS A 113 41.34 -71.23 -56.96
C CYS A 113 40.33 -71.41 -55.82
N LEU A 114 39.80 -72.59 -55.58
CA LEU A 114 38.84 -72.83 -54.49
C LEU A 114 39.46 -72.59 -53.08
N GLN A 115 40.70 -73.00 -52.89
CA GLN A 115 41.44 -72.70 -51.66
C GLN A 115 41.70 -71.26 -51.47
N PHE A 116 42.06 -70.57 -52.52
CA PHE A 116 42.20 -69.11 -52.49
C PHE A 116 40.89 -68.43 -52.14
N ALA A 117 39.79 -68.84 -52.78
CA ALA A 117 38.46 -68.25 -52.50
C ALA A 117 38.06 -68.49 -51.00
N GLU A 118 38.31 -69.65 -50.43
CA GLU A 118 38.10 -69.99 -49.03
C GLU A 118 38.91 -69.01 -48.12
N GLU A 119 40.18 -68.84 -48.41
CA GLU A 119 41.07 -68.00 -47.60
C GLU A 119 40.62 -66.52 -47.66
N GLN A 120 40.22 -66.02 -48.84
CA GLN A 120 39.70 -64.66 -48.97
C GLN A 120 38.33 -64.50 -48.28
N LEU A 121 37.45 -65.51 -48.30
CA LEU A 121 36.19 -65.48 -47.56
C LEU A 121 36.48 -65.37 -46.06
N ARG A 122 37.40 -66.22 -45.55
CA ARG A 122 37.82 -66.13 -44.12
C ARG A 122 38.36 -64.76 -43.76
N ARG A 123 39.18 -64.12 -44.65
CA ARG A 123 39.74 -62.81 -44.47
C ARG A 123 38.69 -61.73 -44.39
N VAL A 124 37.71 -61.74 -45.28
CA VAL A 124 36.63 -60.78 -45.32
C VAL A 124 35.74 -60.92 -44.07
N TYR A 125 35.42 -62.15 -43.66
CA TYR A 125 34.66 -62.38 -42.41
C TYR A 125 35.42 -61.98 -41.16
N ALA A 126 36.74 -62.11 -41.15
CA ALA A 126 37.58 -61.68 -40.04
C ALA A 126 37.63 -60.16 -39.90
N GLN A 127 37.55 -59.41 -41.03
CA GLN A 127 37.45 -57.98 -40.99
C GLN A 127 36.05 -57.49 -40.62
N GLY A 128 35.03 -58.23 -41.07
CA GLY A 128 33.63 -57.90 -40.86
C GLY A 128 33.09 -56.96 -41.97
N PHE A 129 31.84 -57.17 -42.33
CA PHE A 129 31.14 -56.34 -43.31
C PHE A 129 29.65 -56.27 -43.02
N MET A 130 29.01 -55.24 -43.58
CA MET A 130 27.59 -54.95 -43.39
C MET A 130 26.87 -54.86 -44.73
N THR A 131 25.54 -54.70 -44.72
CA THR A 131 24.80 -54.51 -45.98
C THR A 131 25.22 -53.20 -46.67
N ALA A 132 25.07 -53.13 -48.01
CA ALA A 132 25.41 -51.90 -48.74
C ALA A 132 24.58 -50.72 -48.29
N LYS A 133 23.32 -50.93 -47.87
CA LYS A 133 22.44 -49.92 -47.34
C LYS A 133 22.94 -49.39 -45.97
N GLU A 134 23.19 -50.25 -45.03
CA GLU A 134 23.73 -49.93 -43.71
C GLU A 134 25.08 -49.18 -43.80
N TYR A 135 25.95 -49.65 -44.69
CA TYR A 135 27.24 -48.99 -44.94
C TYR A 135 27.07 -47.54 -45.40
N GLY A 136 26.11 -47.28 -46.33
CA GLY A 136 25.80 -45.94 -46.76
C GLY A 136 25.27 -45.03 -45.65
N GLU A 137 24.37 -45.56 -44.84
CA GLU A 137 23.81 -44.85 -43.68
C GLU A 137 24.87 -44.51 -42.62
N VAL A 138 25.71 -45.50 -42.30
CA VAL A 138 26.79 -45.33 -41.31
C VAL A 138 27.85 -44.36 -41.80
N LYS A 139 28.23 -44.42 -43.07
CA LYS A 139 29.17 -43.46 -43.67
C LYS A 139 28.69 -42.04 -43.66
N ALA A 140 27.38 -41.82 -43.85
CA ALA A 140 26.77 -40.48 -43.79
C ALA A 140 26.66 -39.99 -42.34
N THR A 141 26.31 -40.83 -41.40
CA THR A 141 26.03 -40.44 -39.99
C THR A 141 27.27 -40.41 -39.13
N TYR A 142 28.21 -41.33 -39.34
CA TYR A 142 29.40 -41.53 -38.51
C TYR A 142 30.69 -41.53 -39.36
N PRO A 143 31.06 -40.41 -39.95
CA PRO A 143 32.23 -40.33 -40.85
C PRO A 143 33.54 -40.67 -40.17
N ASN A 144 33.60 -40.54 -38.84
CA ASN A 144 34.79 -40.83 -38.00
C ASN A 144 35.06 -42.32 -37.74
N GLY A 145 34.16 -43.20 -38.23
CA GLY A 145 34.27 -44.65 -38.10
C GLY A 145 33.36 -45.28 -37.09
N ILE A 146 33.62 -46.57 -36.83
CA ILE A 146 32.83 -47.42 -35.92
C ILE A 146 33.73 -48.19 -34.95
N ARG A 147 33.15 -48.73 -33.89
CA ARG A 147 33.81 -49.71 -32.99
C ARG A 147 33.29 -51.10 -33.27
N ILE A 148 34.15 -51.99 -33.72
CA ILE A 148 33.77 -53.40 -33.93
C ILE A 148 34.12 -54.16 -32.67
N VAL A 149 33.11 -54.81 -32.08
CA VAL A 149 33.24 -55.69 -30.90
C VAL A 149 33.37 -57.14 -31.36
N SER A 150 34.47 -57.77 -30.99
CA SER A 150 34.73 -59.17 -31.22
C SER A 150 35.24 -59.79 -29.91
N ALA A 151 34.64 -60.86 -29.46
CA ALA A 151 34.89 -61.54 -28.16
C ALA A 151 34.93 -60.57 -27.00
N GLN A 152 35.50 -59.90 -26.44
CA GLN A 152 35.48 -58.89 -25.36
C GLN A 152 36.25 -57.60 -25.67
N ARG A 153 36.75 -57.46 -26.92
CA ARG A 153 37.54 -56.32 -27.31
C ARG A 153 36.79 -55.47 -28.34
N ALA A 154 36.75 -54.18 -28.11
CA ALA A 154 36.24 -53.18 -29.05
C ALA A 154 37.44 -52.54 -29.80
N ILE A 155 37.44 -52.63 -31.13
CA ILE A 155 38.51 -52.06 -31.94
C ILE A 155 37.91 -50.94 -32.79
N LYS A 156 38.50 -49.77 -32.73
CA LYS A 156 38.10 -48.66 -33.60
C LYS A 156 38.54 -48.98 -35.05
N ARG A 157 37.62 -48.79 -35.99
CA ARG A 157 37.88 -48.90 -37.44
C ARG A 157 37.36 -47.63 -38.16
N ASN A 158 38.12 -47.12 -39.09
CA ASN A 158 37.62 -46.11 -39.99
C ASN A 158 36.58 -46.72 -40.92
N ILE A 159 35.57 -45.97 -41.30
CA ILE A 159 34.49 -46.54 -42.14
C ILE A 159 35.01 -47.03 -43.49
N GLU A 160 36.09 -46.48 -44.03
CA GLU A 160 36.73 -46.93 -45.27
C GLU A 160 37.43 -48.31 -45.15
N GLU A 161 37.76 -48.71 -43.92
CA GLU A 161 38.36 -50.03 -43.66
C GLU A 161 37.32 -51.15 -43.47
N VAL A 162 36.03 -50.77 -43.38
CA VAL A 162 34.92 -51.67 -43.23
C VAL A 162 34.32 -51.99 -44.59
N PHE A 163 34.05 -53.25 -44.84
CA PHE A 163 33.45 -53.65 -46.11
C PHE A 163 31.93 -53.57 -46.07
N SER A 164 31.34 -53.16 -47.20
CA SER A 164 29.97 -53.49 -47.58
C SER A 164 29.92 -54.87 -48.25
N THR A 165 28.76 -55.47 -48.36
CA THR A 165 28.61 -56.73 -49.13
C THR A 165 29.22 -56.59 -50.55
N ARG A 166 29.07 -55.46 -51.19
CA ARG A 166 29.64 -55.19 -52.53
C ARG A 166 31.16 -55.07 -52.49
N THR A 167 31.69 -54.23 -51.58
CA THR A 167 33.15 -54.02 -51.50
C THR A 167 33.87 -55.24 -50.98
N ALA A 168 33.21 -56.09 -50.17
CA ALA A 168 33.71 -57.38 -49.75
C ALA A 168 33.94 -58.32 -50.94
N TYR A 169 32.97 -58.42 -51.85
CA TYR A 169 33.11 -59.17 -53.07
C TYR A 169 34.22 -58.58 -53.98
N GLU A 170 34.18 -57.30 -54.22
CA GLU A 170 35.22 -56.61 -55.02
C GLU A 170 36.62 -56.81 -54.39
N SER A 171 36.78 -56.83 -53.07
CA SER A 171 38.03 -57.10 -52.40
C SER A 171 38.55 -58.50 -52.65
N ILE A 172 37.64 -59.52 -52.68
CA ILE A 172 38.02 -60.91 -52.96
C ILE A 172 38.54 -61.02 -54.39
N ILE A 173 37.87 -60.37 -55.34
CA ILE A 173 38.29 -60.38 -56.74
C ILE A 173 39.61 -59.60 -56.94
N ALA A 174 39.77 -58.45 -56.29
CA ALA A 174 40.97 -57.62 -56.37
C ALA A 174 42.19 -58.28 -55.72
N ALA A 175 42.00 -59.21 -54.75
CA ALA A 175 43.07 -59.96 -54.09
C ALA A 175 43.78 -60.91 -55.08
N ASP A 176 43.18 -61.28 -56.21
CA ASP A 176 43.85 -61.95 -57.35
C ASP A 176 44.63 -60.91 -58.19
N SER A 177 45.70 -60.40 -57.63
CA SER A 177 46.54 -59.36 -58.25
C SER A 177 47.11 -59.72 -59.65
N LEU A 178 47.28 -61.02 -59.91
CA LEU A 178 47.80 -61.53 -61.17
C LEU A 178 46.69 -61.93 -62.19
N ARG A 179 45.40 -61.70 -61.79
CA ARG A 179 44.21 -62.09 -62.58
C ARG A 179 44.22 -63.55 -63.04
N ARG A 180 44.83 -64.46 -62.25
CA ARG A 180 44.95 -65.88 -62.64
C ARG A 180 43.61 -66.60 -62.58
N TRP A 181 42.71 -66.18 -61.75
CA TRP A 181 41.47 -66.89 -61.42
C TRP A 181 40.20 -66.04 -61.67
N GLY A 182 40.32 -64.81 -62.24
CA GLY A 182 39.23 -63.88 -62.35
C GLY A 182 37.92 -64.48 -62.86
N ALA A 183 37.92 -65.14 -64.00
CA ALA A 183 36.74 -65.82 -64.56
C ALA A 183 36.30 -67.02 -63.72
N ALA A 184 37.21 -67.75 -63.09
CA ALA A 184 36.92 -68.90 -62.23
C ALA A 184 36.28 -68.44 -60.86
N LEU A 185 36.75 -67.34 -60.29
CA LEU A 185 36.17 -66.76 -59.11
C LEU A 185 34.76 -66.24 -59.34
N GLN A 186 34.51 -65.65 -60.53
CA GLN A 186 33.16 -65.23 -60.94
C GLN A 186 32.23 -66.42 -61.08
N ALA A 187 32.71 -67.55 -61.69
CA ALA A 187 31.96 -68.78 -61.85
C ALA A 187 31.60 -69.42 -60.49
N CYS A 188 32.37 -69.17 -59.37
CA CYS A 188 32.05 -69.61 -58.03
C CYS A 188 30.87 -68.94 -57.42
N ASN A 189 30.29 -67.82 -57.97
CA ASN A 189 29.18 -67.04 -57.42
C ASN A 189 29.31 -66.75 -55.96
N LEU A 190 30.46 -66.20 -55.52
CA LEU A 190 30.83 -65.97 -54.15
C LEU A 190 29.84 -65.10 -53.39
N ASN A 191 29.01 -64.32 -54.07
CA ASN A 191 27.95 -63.49 -53.46
C ASN A 191 26.99 -64.35 -52.67
N THR A 192 26.76 -65.62 -53.01
CA THR A 192 25.88 -66.55 -52.27
C THR A 192 26.39 -66.82 -50.88
N TYR A 193 27.72 -66.75 -50.64
CA TYR A 193 28.38 -67.03 -49.39
C TYR A 193 28.79 -65.78 -48.63
N LEU A 194 28.35 -64.55 -49.08
CA LEU A 194 28.64 -63.28 -48.42
C LEU A 194 27.39 -62.79 -47.70
N GLN A 195 27.23 -63.28 -46.46
CA GLN A 195 26.20 -62.76 -45.54
C GLN A 195 26.82 -61.75 -44.57
N PRO A 196 26.21 -60.56 -44.36
CA PRO A 196 26.72 -59.58 -43.42
C PRO A 196 26.88 -60.16 -42.04
N ASN A 197 28.02 -59.91 -41.37
CA ASN A 197 28.34 -60.38 -40.06
C ASN A 197 28.58 -59.28 -39.03
N LEU A 198 28.32 -58.04 -39.39
CA LEU A 198 28.30 -56.89 -38.48
C LEU A 198 26.85 -56.48 -38.19
N SER A 199 26.46 -56.48 -36.94
CA SER A 199 25.14 -55.98 -36.49
C SER A 199 25.28 -54.83 -35.52
N TYR A 200 24.42 -53.85 -35.66
CA TYR A 200 24.37 -52.68 -34.76
C TYR A 200 23.99 -53.15 -33.35
N ASP A 201 24.84 -52.86 -32.33
CA ASP A 201 24.58 -53.19 -30.95
C ASP A 201 23.68 -52.10 -30.32
N THR A 202 22.37 -52.25 -30.47
CA THR A 202 21.37 -51.30 -30.03
C THR A 202 21.47 -51.04 -28.51
N ARG A 203 21.65 -52.06 -27.71
CA ARG A 203 21.70 -51.93 -26.25
C ARG A 203 22.94 -51.16 -25.83
N ARG A 204 24.11 -51.55 -26.26
CA ARG A 204 25.38 -50.94 -25.87
C ARG A 204 25.50 -49.51 -26.34
N ASN A 205 25.03 -49.21 -27.54
CA ASN A 205 25.02 -47.85 -28.10
C ASN A 205 24.12 -46.95 -27.30
N LYS A 206 22.92 -47.42 -26.93
CA LYS A 206 21.99 -46.65 -26.08
C LYS A 206 22.58 -46.36 -24.68
N GLU A 207 23.07 -47.38 -24.00
CA GLU A 207 23.68 -47.26 -22.67
C GLU A 207 24.88 -46.28 -22.70
N THR A 208 25.80 -46.45 -23.64
CA THR A 208 27.01 -45.58 -23.74
C THR A 208 26.67 -44.13 -24.10
N LEU A 209 25.67 -43.90 -24.96
CA LEU A 209 25.25 -42.57 -25.35
C LEU A 209 24.53 -41.90 -24.18
N GLU A 210 23.68 -42.62 -23.46
CA GLU A 210 23.03 -42.12 -22.26
C GLU A 210 24.04 -41.76 -21.17
N GLU A 211 25.06 -42.59 -20.94
CA GLU A 211 26.17 -42.30 -20.02
C GLU A 211 26.94 -41.03 -20.46
N ALA A 212 27.22 -40.92 -21.75
CA ALA A 212 27.90 -39.71 -22.30
C ALA A 212 27.05 -38.45 -22.11
N TYR A 213 25.75 -38.51 -22.32
CA TYR A 213 24.86 -37.38 -22.06
C TYR A 213 24.71 -37.10 -20.56
N ALA A 214 24.68 -38.11 -19.72
CA ALA A 214 24.64 -37.95 -18.26
C ALA A 214 25.94 -37.29 -17.72
N SER A 215 27.06 -37.47 -18.42
CA SER A 215 28.32 -36.78 -18.08
C SER A 215 28.33 -35.27 -18.32
N ILE A 216 27.33 -34.77 -19.08
CA ILE A 216 27.13 -33.31 -19.21
C ILE A 216 26.61 -32.79 -17.88
N GLY A 217 27.48 -32.21 -17.07
CA GLY A 217 27.10 -31.59 -15.79
C GLY A 217 26.08 -30.49 -16.00
N GLN A 218 25.12 -30.37 -15.09
CA GLN A 218 24.11 -29.28 -15.12
C GLN A 218 24.71 -27.88 -14.93
N PHE A 219 25.94 -27.81 -14.43
CA PHE A 219 26.62 -26.57 -14.08
C PHE A 219 27.75 -26.27 -15.08
N SER A 220 27.91 -24.97 -15.42
CA SER A 220 29.03 -24.51 -16.25
C SER A 220 30.23 -24.10 -15.42
N THR A 221 30.01 -23.29 -14.38
CA THR A 221 31.01 -22.74 -13.49
C THR A 221 30.44 -22.52 -12.10
N MET A 222 31.31 -22.21 -11.14
CA MET A 222 30.93 -21.77 -9.79
C MET A 222 31.35 -20.31 -9.62
N VAL A 223 30.42 -19.45 -9.21
CA VAL A 223 30.71 -18.07 -8.82
C VAL A 223 30.91 -18.05 -7.32
N GLN A 224 32.04 -17.45 -6.87
CA GLN A 224 32.38 -17.39 -5.46
C GLN A 224 31.89 -16.10 -4.80
N ALA A 225 31.63 -16.15 -3.50
CA ALA A 225 31.31 -14.97 -2.69
C ALA A 225 32.44 -13.91 -2.82
N GLY A 226 32.05 -12.65 -3.00
CA GLY A 226 32.98 -11.54 -3.24
C GLY A 226 33.40 -11.37 -4.71
N GLN A 227 33.05 -12.30 -5.61
CA GLN A 227 33.33 -12.16 -7.03
C GLN A 227 32.41 -11.12 -7.68
N LYS A 228 32.99 -10.21 -8.46
CA LYS A 228 32.23 -9.25 -9.25
C LYS A 228 31.51 -9.95 -10.38
N ILE A 229 30.20 -9.73 -10.49
CA ILE A 229 29.36 -10.29 -11.55
C ILE A 229 29.27 -9.31 -12.72
N ILE A 230 28.77 -8.09 -12.49
CA ILE A 230 28.57 -7.08 -13.52
C ILE A 230 28.74 -5.68 -12.95
N SER A 231 29.30 -4.74 -13.70
CA SER A 231 29.42 -3.34 -13.31
C SER A 231 28.32 -2.49 -13.93
N GLN A 232 28.04 -1.36 -13.32
CA GLN A 232 27.11 -0.38 -13.87
C GLN A 232 27.58 0.07 -15.27
N GLY A 233 26.68 -0.01 -16.25
CA GLY A 233 26.94 0.34 -17.64
C GLY A 233 27.44 -0.82 -18.52
N ASP A 234 27.84 -1.96 -17.95
CA ASP A 234 28.23 -3.13 -18.73
C ASP A 234 27.02 -3.71 -19.49
N ILE A 235 27.25 -4.18 -20.70
CA ILE A 235 26.21 -4.84 -21.49
C ILE A 235 25.95 -6.23 -20.89
N VAL A 236 24.70 -6.55 -20.62
CA VAL A 236 24.29 -7.89 -20.16
C VAL A 236 24.38 -8.85 -21.34
N THR A 237 25.51 -9.55 -21.49
CA THR A 237 25.67 -10.58 -22.50
C THR A 237 24.78 -11.79 -22.19
N PRO A 238 24.46 -12.69 -23.15
CA PRO A 238 23.70 -13.89 -22.88
C PRO A 238 24.30 -14.78 -21.79
N SER A 239 25.63 -14.88 -21.74
CA SER A 239 26.34 -15.60 -20.67
C SER A 239 26.18 -14.91 -19.31
N MET A 240 26.18 -13.58 -19.29
CA MET A 240 25.94 -12.80 -18.07
C MET A 240 24.50 -12.93 -17.61
N ALA A 241 23.53 -12.96 -18.53
CA ALA A 241 22.13 -13.22 -18.21
C ALA A 241 21.97 -14.59 -17.53
N SER A 242 22.62 -15.64 -18.02
CA SER A 242 22.62 -16.96 -17.40
C SER A 242 23.19 -16.95 -15.97
N ILE A 243 24.25 -16.16 -15.72
CA ILE A 243 24.80 -15.98 -14.38
C ILE A 243 23.78 -15.27 -13.47
N LEU A 244 23.13 -14.21 -13.96
CA LEU A 244 22.12 -13.46 -13.21
C LEU A 244 20.88 -14.31 -12.91
N ASP A 245 20.40 -15.11 -13.88
CA ASP A 245 19.31 -16.06 -13.69
C ASP A 245 19.67 -17.12 -12.64
N SER A 246 20.89 -17.64 -12.70
CA SER A 246 21.39 -18.63 -11.73
C SER A 246 21.51 -18.04 -10.33
N LEU A 247 21.96 -16.77 -10.20
CA LEU A 247 21.96 -16.04 -8.93
C LEU A 247 20.55 -15.84 -8.39
N LYS A 248 19.60 -15.46 -9.25
CA LYS A 248 18.20 -15.31 -8.90
C LYS A 248 17.61 -16.60 -8.34
N ASP A 249 17.84 -17.71 -9.02
CA ASP A 249 17.36 -19.03 -8.59
C ASP A 249 18.02 -19.50 -7.30
N ALA A 250 19.33 -19.29 -7.17
CA ALA A 250 20.07 -19.63 -5.96
C ALA A 250 19.62 -18.78 -4.76
N SER A 251 19.39 -17.49 -4.98
CA SER A 251 18.84 -16.57 -3.96
C SER A 251 17.44 -17.01 -3.53
N ASN A 252 16.59 -17.37 -4.49
CA ASN A 252 15.23 -17.86 -4.20
C ASN A 252 15.22 -19.18 -3.45
N LYS A 253 16.08 -20.15 -3.83
CA LYS A 253 16.23 -21.42 -3.12
C LYS A 253 16.72 -21.22 -1.68
N ARG A 254 17.71 -20.36 -1.49
CA ARG A 254 18.27 -20.06 -0.17
C ARG A 254 17.26 -19.39 0.75
N LEU A 255 16.36 -18.53 0.21
CA LEU A 255 15.25 -17.97 0.94
C LEU A 255 14.19 -19.01 1.31
N GLY A 256 13.93 -19.98 0.43
CA GLY A 256 12.97 -21.07 0.68
C GLY A 256 13.46 -22.14 1.66
N GLU A 257 14.75 -22.36 1.76
CA GLU A 257 15.34 -23.41 2.63
C GLU A 257 15.66 -22.93 4.06
N HIS A 258 15.83 -21.60 4.31
CA HIS A 258 16.31 -21.10 5.61
C HIS A 258 15.36 -20.19 6.37
N HIS A 259 14.26 -19.70 5.79
CA HIS A 259 13.30 -18.92 6.54
C HIS A 259 11.94 -19.62 6.57
N SER A 260 11.63 -20.21 7.71
CA SER A 260 10.22 -20.40 8.09
C SER A 260 9.55 -19.04 7.98
N ASP A 261 8.59 -18.86 7.07
CA ASP A 261 7.77 -17.64 6.90
C ASP A 261 7.23 -17.13 8.24
N TRP A 262 7.16 -18.00 9.22
CA TRP A 262 6.75 -17.74 10.58
C TRP A 262 7.66 -16.74 11.33
N TRP A 263 9.00 -16.84 11.20
CA TRP A 263 9.91 -15.90 11.89
C TRP A 263 9.85 -14.49 11.30
N VAL A 264 9.71 -14.39 9.99
CA VAL A 264 9.50 -13.11 9.29
C VAL A 264 8.18 -12.48 9.74
N PHE A 265 7.11 -13.28 9.72
CA PHE A 265 5.81 -12.87 10.23
C PHE A 265 5.88 -12.43 11.70
N LEU A 266 6.53 -13.22 12.56
CA LEU A 266 6.68 -12.87 13.98
C LEU A 266 7.41 -11.52 14.14
N GLY A 267 8.46 -11.28 13.36
CA GLY A 267 9.16 -9.98 13.35
C GLY A 267 8.26 -8.83 12.95
N GLN A 268 7.51 -8.97 11.85
CA GLN A 268 6.55 -7.96 11.38
C GLN A 268 5.41 -7.73 12.39
N PHE A 269 4.89 -8.80 12.98
CA PHE A 269 3.86 -8.74 14.02
C PHE A 269 4.34 -8.00 15.27
N LEU A 270 5.54 -8.32 15.76
CA LEU A 270 6.14 -7.65 16.91
C LEU A 270 6.36 -6.16 16.62
N PHE A 271 6.85 -5.82 15.43
CA PHE A 271 7.08 -4.45 15.03
C PHE A 271 5.76 -3.66 14.93
N ALA A 272 4.76 -4.19 14.24
CA ALA A 272 3.44 -3.55 14.15
C ALA A 272 2.79 -3.39 15.53
N SER A 273 2.84 -4.44 16.37
CA SER A 273 2.32 -4.39 17.73
C SER A 273 3.00 -3.33 18.58
N LEU A 274 4.32 -3.17 18.46
CA LEU A 274 5.07 -2.13 19.14
C LEU A 274 4.62 -0.72 18.70
N LEU A 275 4.38 -0.50 17.41
CA LEU A 275 3.92 0.78 16.90
C LEU A 275 2.51 1.13 17.37
N PHE A 276 1.58 0.16 17.36
CA PHE A 276 0.23 0.36 17.92
C PHE A 276 0.27 0.58 19.43
N LEU A 277 1.12 -0.13 20.15
CA LEU A 277 1.34 0.09 21.58
C LEU A 277 1.89 1.50 21.83
N THR A 278 2.83 1.96 21.02
CA THR A 278 3.38 3.33 21.10
C THR A 278 2.28 4.37 20.91
N LEU A 279 1.39 4.18 19.91
CA LEU A 279 0.24 5.06 19.72
C LEU A 279 -0.69 5.06 20.95
N PHE A 280 -0.99 3.89 21.48
CA PHE A 280 -1.84 3.77 22.67
C PHE A 280 -1.21 4.45 23.89
N VAL A 281 0.07 4.23 24.15
CA VAL A 281 0.82 4.86 25.25
C VAL A 281 0.87 6.39 25.07
N TYR A 282 1.09 6.87 23.84
CA TYR A 282 1.02 8.30 23.53
C TYR A 282 -0.34 8.89 23.90
N ILE A 283 -1.44 8.26 23.47
CA ILE A 283 -2.80 8.73 23.77
C ILE A 283 -3.01 8.70 25.29
N TYR A 284 -2.63 7.61 25.96
CA TYR A 284 -2.80 7.44 27.41
C TYR A 284 -2.06 8.49 28.23
N LEU A 285 -0.81 8.82 27.85
CA LEU A 285 0.02 9.76 28.62
C LEU A 285 -0.26 11.23 28.29
N PHE A 286 -0.49 11.56 27.01
CA PHE A 286 -0.52 12.94 26.54
C PHE A 286 -1.89 13.43 26.09
N ARG A 287 -2.82 12.53 25.74
CA ARG A 287 -4.13 12.88 25.20
C ARG A 287 -5.24 12.08 25.88
N ARG A 288 -5.33 12.24 27.20
CA ARG A 288 -6.35 11.56 28.02
C ARG A 288 -7.78 11.88 27.60
N ASP A 289 -8.01 13.07 27.08
CA ASP A 289 -9.28 13.50 26.49
C ASP A 289 -9.72 12.59 25.31
N TYR A 290 -8.78 12.04 24.54
CA TYR A 290 -9.08 11.10 23.46
C TYR A 290 -9.42 9.70 23.98
N MET A 291 -8.86 9.31 25.11
CA MET A 291 -9.20 8.03 25.75
C MET A 291 -10.67 7.97 26.19
N GLU A 292 -11.31 9.09 26.42
CA GLU A 292 -12.71 9.16 26.80
C GLU A 292 -13.68 9.13 25.62
N ARG A 293 -13.18 9.30 24.38
CA ARG A 293 -13.95 9.38 23.13
C ARG A 293 -13.68 8.18 22.24
N ASN A 294 -14.61 7.22 22.19
CA ASN A 294 -14.46 6.01 21.39
C ASN A 294 -14.33 6.30 19.88
N ASN A 295 -15.01 7.33 19.36
CA ASN A 295 -14.93 7.74 17.96
C ASN A 295 -13.53 8.22 17.56
N VAL A 296 -12.82 8.95 18.46
CA VAL A 296 -11.43 9.38 18.24
C VAL A 296 -10.50 8.18 18.17
N LEU A 297 -10.62 7.24 19.10
CA LEU A 297 -9.83 6.00 19.09
C LEU A 297 -10.10 5.21 17.81
N LEU A 298 -11.37 5.03 17.45
CA LEU A 298 -11.75 4.30 16.25
C LEU A 298 -11.16 4.96 14.99
N LEU A 299 -11.26 6.29 14.86
CA LEU A 299 -10.64 7.03 13.73
C LEU A 299 -9.14 6.77 13.66
N LEU A 300 -8.41 6.98 14.77
CA LEU A 300 -6.96 6.87 14.81
C LEU A 300 -6.49 5.45 14.44
N PHE A 301 -7.11 4.43 15.03
CA PHE A 301 -6.73 3.04 14.75
C PHE A 301 -7.15 2.60 13.33
N THR A 302 -8.31 3.05 12.83
CA THR A 302 -8.75 2.76 11.45
C THR A 302 -7.80 3.38 10.43
N LEU A 303 -7.41 4.64 10.59
CA LEU A 303 -6.47 5.30 9.68
C LEU A 303 -5.09 4.65 9.70
N ASN A 304 -4.57 4.29 10.90
CA ASN A 304 -3.28 3.61 11.03
C ASN A 304 -3.30 2.18 10.48
N THR A 305 -4.46 1.57 10.32
CA THR A 305 -4.59 0.22 9.77
C THR A 305 -4.87 0.24 8.27
N SER A 306 -5.80 1.10 7.81
CA SER A 306 -6.32 1.06 6.43
C SER A 306 -5.29 1.40 5.36
N LEU A 307 -4.48 2.45 5.53
CA LEU A 307 -3.52 2.85 4.51
C LEU A 307 -2.30 1.91 4.39
N PRO A 308 -1.65 1.47 5.47
CA PRO A 308 -0.66 0.40 5.37
C PRO A 308 -1.25 -0.87 4.73
N LEU A 309 -2.52 -1.19 5.05
CA LEU A 309 -3.26 -2.28 4.46
C LEU A 309 -3.35 -2.15 2.93
N ILE A 310 -3.75 -0.98 2.45
CA ILE A 310 -3.81 -0.67 1.01
C ILE A 310 -2.41 -0.79 0.39
N ALA A 311 -1.36 -0.31 1.07
CA ALA A 311 0.01 -0.43 0.60
C ALA A 311 0.44 -1.90 0.43
N TYR A 312 0.12 -2.75 1.39
CA TYR A 312 0.36 -4.19 1.31
C TYR A 312 -0.40 -4.85 0.16
N LEU A 313 -1.69 -4.50 -0.03
CA LEU A 313 -2.50 -5.01 -1.14
C LEU A 313 -1.93 -4.59 -2.51
N VAL A 314 -1.57 -3.33 -2.65
CA VAL A 314 -0.95 -2.80 -3.88
C VAL A 314 0.35 -3.53 -4.17
N ALA A 315 1.24 -3.66 -3.19
CA ALA A 315 2.52 -4.34 -3.35
C ALA A 315 2.39 -5.85 -3.63
N ALA A 316 1.35 -6.51 -3.09
CA ALA A 316 1.16 -7.96 -3.24
C ALA A 316 0.46 -8.36 -4.54
N HIS A 317 -0.46 -7.55 -5.06
CA HIS A 317 -1.37 -7.94 -6.13
C HIS A 317 -1.29 -7.09 -7.39
N THR A 318 -0.49 -6.03 -7.39
CA THR A 318 -0.35 -5.13 -8.53
C THR A 318 1.11 -4.87 -8.87
N SER A 319 1.36 -4.40 -10.08
CA SER A 319 2.66 -3.85 -10.50
C SER A 319 2.81 -2.36 -10.18
N LEU A 320 1.83 -1.77 -9.48
CA LEU A 320 1.85 -0.35 -9.13
C LEU A 320 2.82 -0.09 -7.99
N SER A 321 3.48 1.05 -8.06
CA SER A 321 4.33 1.53 -6.98
C SER A 321 3.51 1.99 -5.78
N ILE A 322 3.99 1.73 -4.57
CA ILE A 322 3.37 2.24 -3.33
C ILE A 322 3.43 3.77 -3.23
N TYR A 323 4.28 4.43 -4.01
CA TYR A 323 4.36 5.90 -4.09
C TYR A 323 3.10 6.55 -4.67
N ILE A 324 2.23 5.80 -5.37
CA ILE A 324 0.93 6.27 -5.86
C ILE A 324 -0.05 6.54 -4.71
N ILE A 325 0.12 5.85 -3.58
CA ILE A 325 -0.82 5.93 -2.46
C ILE A 325 -0.71 7.29 -1.77
N PRO A 326 -1.83 8.02 -1.60
CA PRO A 326 -1.82 9.37 -1.03
C PRO A 326 -1.76 9.36 0.51
N PHE A 327 -0.64 8.93 1.09
CA PHE A 327 -0.48 8.85 2.55
C PHE A 327 -0.72 10.17 3.28
N ALA A 328 -0.49 11.31 2.60
CA ALA A 328 -0.73 12.64 3.17
C ALA A 328 -2.19 12.91 3.56
N ILE A 329 -3.15 12.12 3.07
CA ILE A 329 -4.57 12.22 3.48
C ILE A 329 -4.71 11.99 4.99
N VAL A 330 -3.92 11.09 5.58
CA VAL A 330 -4.03 10.80 7.02
C VAL A 330 -3.59 11.97 7.89
N PRO A 331 -2.38 12.54 7.74
CA PRO A 331 -2.04 13.74 8.49
C PRO A 331 -3.01 14.90 8.25
N MET A 332 -3.62 15.03 7.05
CA MET A 332 -4.69 15.98 6.81
C MET A 332 -5.88 15.73 7.75
N PHE A 333 -6.43 14.54 7.77
CA PHE A 333 -7.61 14.23 8.60
C PHE A 333 -7.32 14.37 10.08
N VAL A 334 -6.20 13.81 10.54
CA VAL A 334 -5.85 13.93 11.96
C VAL A 334 -5.62 15.39 12.36
N ARG A 335 -5.04 16.21 11.48
CA ARG A 335 -4.85 17.65 11.73
C ARG A 335 -6.16 18.43 11.75
N ILE A 336 -7.09 18.10 10.86
CA ILE A 336 -8.39 18.78 10.73
C ILE A 336 -9.31 18.45 11.91
N PHE A 337 -9.42 17.17 12.26
CA PHE A 337 -10.38 16.72 13.27
C PHE A 337 -9.81 16.69 14.69
N LEU A 338 -8.51 16.62 14.86
CA LEU A 338 -7.87 16.47 16.16
C LEU A 338 -6.85 17.59 16.40
N ASP A 339 -5.55 17.27 16.29
CA ASP A 339 -4.47 18.22 16.58
C ASP A 339 -3.15 17.93 15.89
N THR A 340 -2.24 18.90 15.92
CA THR A 340 -0.92 18.85 15.27
C THR A 340 -0.02 17.74 15.84
N ARG A 341 0.01 17.57 17.17
CA ARG A 341 0.93 16.63 17.84
C ARG A 341 0.53 15.19 17.52
N THR A 342 -0.77 14.90 17.59
CA THR A 342 -1.31 13.59 17.26
C THR A 342 -1.08 13.29 15.77
N SER A 343 -1.25 14.29 14.88
CA SER A 343 -0.99 14.13 13.46
C SER A 343 0.46 13.74 13.16
N LEU A 344 1.44 14.34 13.86
CA LEU A 344 2.85 13.97 13.73
C LEU A 344 3.12 12.51 14.11
N VAL A 345 2.60 12.08 15.27
CA VAL A 345 2.79 10.71 15.77
C VAL A 345 2.17 9.70 14.81
N VAL A 346 0.95 9.94 14.35
CA VAL A 346 0.23 9.06 13.42
C VAL A 346 0.97 8.98 12.08
N THR A 347 1.47 10.10 11.56
CA THR A 347 2.24 10.14 10.32
C THR A 347 3.48 9.26 10.39
N LEU A 348 4.23 9.34 11.49
CA LEU A 348 5.42 8.51 11.70
C LEU A 348 5.08 7.02 11.77
N ILE A 349 4.01 6.67 12.49
CA ILE A 349 3.58 5.28 12.63
C ILE A 349 3.17 4.69 11.28
N ILE A 350 2.36 5.42 10.49
CA ILE A 350 1.92 4.95 9.17
C ILE A 350 3.11 4.82 8.21
N ALA A 351 4.03 5.80 8.20
CA ALA A 351 5.22 5.73 7.36
C ALA A 351 6.08 4.51 7.71
N LEU A 352 6.27 4.22 8.99
CA LEU A 352 7.01 3.04 9.47
C LEU A 352 6.29 1.73 9.12
N LEU A 353 4.97 1.65 9.29
CA LEU A 353 4.21 0.45 8.91
C LEU A 353 4.26 0.20 7.40
N ALA A 354 4.02 1.24 6.59
CA ALA A 354 4.02 1.12 5.14
C ALA A 354 5.42 0.88 4.57
N SER A 355 6.48 1.34 5.23
CA SER A 355 7.86 1.12 4.77
C SER A 355 8.26 -0.35 4.71
N LEU A 356 7.59 -1.22 5.46
CA LEU A 356 7.87 -2.67 5.44
C LEU A 356 7.70 -3.30 4.05
N VAL A 357 6.88 -2.70 3.19
CA VAL A 357 6.63 -3.17 1.81
C VAL A 357 7.31 -2.30 0.74
N ALA A 358 7.95 -1.21 1.14
CA ALA A 358 8.68 -0.35 0.22
C ALA A 358 9.93 -1.05 -0.33
N THR A 359 10.20 -0.88 -1.61
CA THR A 359 11.42 -1.37 -2.25
C THR A 359 12.65 -0.70 -1.66
N ASP A 360 12.64 0.63 -1.55
CA ASP A 360 13.62 1.43 -0.84
C ASP A 360 12.97 2.02 0.41
N GLN A 361 13.16 1.34 1.54
CA GLN A 361 12.55 1.72 2.81
C GLN A 361 13.02 3.08 3.32
N TYR A 362 14.32 3.38 3.14
CA TYR A 362 14.91 4.62 3.61
C TYR A 362 14.37 5.83 2.83
N GLU A 363 14.37 5.73 1.51
CA GLU A 363 13.84 6.78 0.64
C GLU A 363 12.35 7.01 0.90
N PHE A 364 11.57 5.93 0.97
CA PHE A 364 10.15 6.00 1.26
C PHE A 364 9.87 6.72 2.58
N LEU A 365 10.59 6.36 3.66
CA LEU A 365 10.43 7.01 4.96
C LEU A 365 10.71 8.51 4.90
N LEU A 366 11.80 8.92 4.25
CA LEU A 366 12.15 10.34 4.12
C LEU A 366 11.06 11.10 3.34
N VAL A 367 10.58 10.55 2.23
CA VAL A 367 9.50 11.16 1.45
C VAL A 367 8.25 11.33 2.31
N GLN A 368 7.79 10.26 2.99
CA GLN A 368 6.56 10.31 3.78
C GLN A 368 6.66 11.26 4.99
N ILE A 369 7.82 11.31 5.66
CA ILE A 369 8.05 12.21 6.78
C ILE A 369 8.01 13.67 6.32
N ILE A 370 8.71 14.02 5.25
CA ILE A 370 8.76 15.40 4.74
C ILE A 370 7.41 15.84 4.20
N VAL A 371 6.74 15.00 3.41
CA VAL A 371 5.39 15.26 2.89
C VAL A 371 4.38 15.39 4.04
N GLY A 372 4.47 14.53 5.04
CA GLY A 372 3.62 14.60 6.22
C GLY A 372 3.82 15.90 7.02
N PHE A 373 5.06 16.31 7.25
CA PHE A 373 5.35 17.58 7.92
C PHE A 373 4.85 18.77 7.12
N ASN A 374 5.12 18.82 5.81
CA ASN A 374 4.61 19.88 4.95
C ASN A 374 3.09 19.96 5.03
N THR A 375 2.40 18.83 4.98
CA THR A 375 0.95 18.73 5.11
C THR A 375 0.46 19.32 6.43
N ILE A 376 1.06 18.92 7.55
CA ILE A 376 0.65 19.35 8.89
C ILE A 376 0.86 20.84 9.10
N TYR A 377 1.99 21.39 8.65
CA TYR A 377 2.31 22.81 8.81
C TYR A 377 1.56 23.71 7.86
N SER A 378 1.22 23.24 6.68
CA SER A 378 0.44 24.00 5.68
C SER A 378 -1.05 24.07 6.01
N LEU A 379 -1.57 23.15 6.86
CA LEU A 379 -2.98 23.09 7.26
C LEU A 379 -3.14 23.57 8.71
N LYS A 380 -3.42 24.87 8.90
CA LYS A 380 -3.83 25.36 10.23
C LYS A 380 -5.33 25.13 10.48
N GLU A 381 -6.16 25.62 9.58
CA GLU A 381 -7.61 25.41 9.53
C GLU A 381 -8.02 25.32 8.07
N VAL A 382 -8.78 24.29 7.70
CA VAL A 382 -9.29 24.15 6.33
C VAL A 382 -10.59 24.92 6.24
N THR A 383 -10.49 26.16 5.78
CA THR A 383 -11.64 27.02 5.55
C THR A 383 -11.96 27.18 4.06
N GLU A 384 -11.00 26.88 3.19
CA GLU A 384 -11.12 27.05 1.74
C GLU A 384 -10.69 25.78 1.00
N ARG A 385 -11.41 25.44 -0.09
CA ARG A 385 -11.06 24.33 -0.99
C ARG A 385 -9.67 24.49 -1.60
N SER A 386 -9.27 25.72 -1.87
CA SER A 386 -7.96 26.10 -2.44
C SER A 386 -6.78 25.66 -1.57
N GLN A 387 -6.97 25.53 -0.26
CA GLN A 387 -5.90 25.12 0.67
C GLN A 387 -5.46 23.67 0.42
N VAL A 388 -6.40 22.74 0.16
CA VAL A 388 -6.07 21.35 -0.13
C VAL A 388 -5.27 21.26 -1.43
N LEU A 389 -5.65 22.05 -2.47
CA LEU A 389 -4.92 22.09 -3.73
C LEU A 389 -3.48 22.62 -3.54
N ARG A 390 -3.31 23.70 -2.77
CA ARG A 390 -1.98 24.25 -2.45
C ARG A 390 -1.11 23.24 -1.72
N VAL A 391 -1.66 22.55 -0.72
CA VAL A 391 -0.94 21.51 0.03
C VAL A 391 -0.52 20.37 -0.88
N ALA A 392 -1.42 19.88 -1.74
CA ALA A 392 -1.10 18.82 -2.71
C ALA A 392 0.05 19.24 -3.64
N PHE A 393 0.03 20.45 -4.15
CA PHE A 393 1.10 20.99 -5.00
C PHE A 393 2.45 21.06 -4.27
N PHE A 394 2.49 21.61 -3.05
CA PHE A 394 3.72 21.66 -2.27
C PHE A 394 4.21 20.31 -1.82
N ASN A 395 3.31 19.35 -1.60
CA ASN A 395 3.66 17.97 -1.30
C ASN A 395 4.35 17.28 -2.50
N ILE A 396 3.88 17.50 -3.72
CA ILE A 396 4.55 17.01 -4.94
C ILE A 396 5.97 17.58 -5.03
N LEU A 397 6.11 18.90 -4.89
CA LEU A 397 7.42 19.54 -4.92
C LEU A 397 8.36 19.03 -3.84
N ALA A 398 7.87 18.87 -2.62
CA ALA A 398 8.66 18.35 -1.49
C ALA A 398 9.12 16.90 -1.75
N ALA A 399 8.19 16.04 -2.21
CA ALA A 399 8.50 14.66 -2.55
C ALA A 399 9.54 14.57 -3.67
N TRP A 400 9.37 15.32 -4.74
CA TRP A 400 10.32 15.39 -5.85
C TRP A 400 11.70 15.89 -5.40
N THR A 401 11.73 16.92 -4.54
CA THR A 401 12.99 17.44 -4.00
C THR A 401 13.73 16.40 -3.17
N VAL A 402 13.03 15.63 -2.35
CA VAL A 402 13.63 14.54 -1.56
C VAL A 402 14.20 13.46 -2.48
N CYS A 403 13.41 12.97 -3.46
CA CYS A 403 13.86 11.96 -4.41
C CYS A 403 15.08 12.45 -5.22
N LEU A 404 15.03 13.68 -5.74
CA LEU A 404 16.15 14.27 -6.47
C LEU A 404 17.40 14.38 -5.59
N SER A 405 17.24 14.80 -4.33
CA SER A 405 18.36 14.88 -3.40
C SER A 405 19.02 13.52 -3.16
N ILE A 406 18.21 12.46 -3.02
CA ILE A 406 18.71 11.10 -2.86
C ILE A 406 19.38 10.61 -4.15
N ASP A 407 18.80 10.87 -5.31
CA ASP A 407 19.40 10.52 -6.61
C ASP A 407 20.77 11.20 -6.80
N LEU A 408 20.90 12.48 -6.42
CA LEU A 408 22.18 13.22 -6.46
C LEU A 408 23.19 12.64 -5.46
N ILE A 409 22.77 12.29 -4.25
CA ILE A 409 23.63 11.63 -3.24
C ILE A 409 24.11 10.26 -3.75
N ARG A 410 23.29 9.55 -4.51
CA ARG A 410 23.61 8.27 -5.14
C ARG A 410 24.48 8.41 -6.39
N GLY A 411 24.85 9.62 -6.78
CA GLY A 411 25.78 9.91 -7.86
C GLY A 411 25.11 10.24 -9.21
N LEU A 412 23.84 10.62 -9.22
CA LEU A 412 23.22 11.21 -10.41
C LEU A 412 23.94 12.52 -10.73
N THR A 413 24.29 12.72 -12.00
CA THR A 413 24.87 13.96 -12.52
C THR A 413 24.00 14.50 -13.64
N PHE A 414 24.14 15.77 -14.00
CA PHE A 414 23.44 16.40 -15.13
C PHE A 414 24.41 16.86 -16.21
N ASN A 415 25.55 16.17 -16.35
CA ASN A 415 26.59 16.55 -17.30
C ASN A 415 26.24 16.20 -18.76
N SER A 416 25.30 15.27 -18.96
CA SER A 416 24.85 14.83 -20.29
C SER A 416 23.34 14.52 -20.31
N TRP A 417 22.74 14.51 -21.52
CA TRP A 417 21.38 14.04 -21.70
C TRP A 417 21.19 12.57 -21.30
N ALA A 418 22.26 11.77 -21.38
CA ALA A 418 22.24 10.38 -20.93
C ALA A 418 22.05 10.28 -19.40
N ASP A 419 22.54 11.25 -18.64
CA ASP A 419 22.35 11.29 -17.20
C ASP A 419 20.87 11.61 -16.83
N VAL A 420 20.25 12.51 -17.57
CA VAL A 420 18.82 12.83 -17.40
C VAL A 420 17.95 11.62 -17.70
N LEU A 421 18.29 10.79 -18.69
CA LEU A 421 17.58 9.57 -19.04
C LEU A 421 17.75 8.45 -17.98
N ARG A 422 18.67 8.57 -17.05
CA ARG A 422 18.86 7.64 -15.91
C ARG A 422 17.91 7.93 -14.75
N LEU A 423 17.22 9.09 -14.74
CA LEU A 423 16.18 9.38 -13.78
C LEU A 423 15.07 8.32 -13.87
N ASP A 424 14.69 7.78 -12.73
CA ASP A 424 13.47 6.95 -12.63
C ASP A 424 12.23 7.83 -12.67
N TYR A 425 11.88 8.33 -13.88
CA TYR A 425 10.74 9.22 -14.09
C TYR A 425 9.42 8.60 -13.63
N HIS A 426 9.29 7.26 -13.62
CA HIS A 426 8.08 6.58 -13.15
C HIS A 426 7.79 6.94 -11.70
N ARG A 427 8.81 6.92 -10.83
CA ARG A 427 8.68 7.30 -9.43
C ARG A 427 8.19 8.75 -9.26
N TYR A 428 8.70 9.69 -10.06
CA TYR A 428 8.26 11.10 -10.03
C TYR A 428 6.81 11.25 -10.50
N VAL A 429 6.39 10.49 -11.52
CA VAL A 429 5.02 10.44 -12.00
C VAL A 429 4.09 9.85 -10.92
N ASP A 430 4.49 8.76 -10.27
CA ASP A 430 3.72 8.13 -9.20
C ASP A 430 3.48 9.09 -8.03
N LEU A 431 4.50 9.85 -7.64
CA LEU A 431 4.39 10.89 -6.61
C LEU A 431 3.47 12.04 -7.04
N ALA A 432 3.48 12.42 -8.33
CA ALA A 432 2.55 13.42 -8.86
C ALA A 432 1.11 12.90 -8.84
N ILE A 433 0.88 11.64 -9.21
CA ILE A 433 -0.42 10.98 -9.11
C ILE A 433 -0.89 10.95 -7.66
N SER A 434 -0.02 10.56 -6.73
CA SER A 434 -0.29 10.58 -5.29
C SER A 434 -0.73 11.97 -4.81
N GLY A 435 -0.01 13.02 -5.25
CA GLY A 435 -0.39 14.41 -4.98
C GLY A 435 -1.77 14.77 -5.53
N GLY A 436 -2.10 14.35 -6.76
CA GLY A 436 -3.43 14.51 -7.33
C GLY A 436 -4.51 13.78 -6.54
N LEU A 437 -4.24 12.55 -6.11
CA LEU A 437 -5.16 11.75 -5.28
C LEU A 437 -5.39 12.35 -3.89
N GLN A 438 -4.49 13.20 -3.37
CA GLN A 438 -4.72 13.93 -2.12
C GLN A 438 -5.95 14.85 -2.19
N LEU A 439 -6.38 15.29 -3.37
CA LEU A 439 -7.60 16.06 -3.55
C LEU A 439 -8.86 15.30 -3.15
N LEU A 440 -8.81 13.96 -3.15
CA LEU A 440 -9.87 13.11 -2.62
C LEU A 440 -10.09 13.28 -1.11
N ALA A 441 -9.15 13.91 -0.39
CA ALA A 441 -9.35 14.26 1.01
C ALA A 441 -10.60 15.09 1.23
N TYR A 442 -10.96 15.97 0.26
CA TYR A 442 -12.13 16.83 0.40
C TYR A 442 -13.46 16.05 0.42
N PRO A 443 -13.80 15.21 -0.58
CA PRO A 443 -15.02 14.40 -0.50
C PRO A 443 -14.95 13.33 0.61
N LEU A 444 -13.77 12.77 0.90
CA LEU A 444 -13.59 11.80 1.99
C LEU A 444 -13.79 12.43 3.37
N MET A 445 -13.58 13.73 3.53
CA MET A 445 -13.83 14.44 4.78
C MET A 445 -15.30 14.27 5.21
N TYR A 446 -16.25 14.43 4.28
CA TYR A 446 -17.67 14.21 4.55
C TYR A 446 -17.95 12.78 5.01
N VAL A 447 -17.30 11.79 4.39
CA VAL A 447 -17.44 10.38 4.78
C VAL A 447 -16.92 10.14 6.22
N VAL A 448 -15.77 10.72 6.55
CA VAL A 448 -15.18 10.64 7.90
C VAL A 448 -16.09 11.32 8.92
N GLU A 449 -16.61 12.50 8.62
CA GLU A 449 -17.56 13.20 9.50
C GLU A 449 -18.79 12.35 9.80
N ARG A 450 -19.36 11.73 8.77
CA ARG A 450 -20.59 10.95 8.92
C ARG A 450 -20.37 9.63 9.66
N ILE A 451 -19.24 8.95 9.42
CA ILE A 451 -18.95 7.66 10.05
C ILE A 451 -18.53 7.82 11.50
N PHE A 452 -17.68 8.81 11.79
CA PHE A 452 -17.07 8.98 13.11
C PHE A 452 -17.73 10.08 13.95
N GLY A 453 -18.71 10.82 13.41
CA GLY A 453 -19.41 11.88 14.14
C GLY A 453 -18.56 13.12 14.41
N PHE A 454 -17.57 13.41 13.58
CA PHE A 454 -16.79 14.64 13.66
C PHE A 454 -17.47 15.77 12.86
N THR A 455 -17.01 17.00 13.11
CA THR A 455 -17.46 18.17 12.37
C THR A 455 -16.24 18.98 11.99
N SER A 456 -16.03 19.20 10.69
CA SER A 456 -14.93 20.00 10.17
C SER A 456 -15.28 21.50 10.15
N SER A 457 -14.24 22.32 10.01
CA SER A 457 -14.45 23.76 9.77
C SER A 457 -15.21 24.05 8.47
N VAL A 458 -15.13 23.15 7.47
CA VAL A 458 -15.89 23.28 6.21
C VAL A 458 -17.38 23.16 6.47
N THR A 459 -17.81 22.13 7.18
CA THR A 459 -19.23 21.94 7.56
C THR A 459 -19.72 23.12 8.41
N LEU A 460 -18.90 23.62 9.34
CA LEU A 460 -19.26 24.80 10.13
C LEU A 460 -19.45 26.05 9.26
N ILE A 461 -18.62 26.24 8.22
CA ILE A 461 -18.77 27.38 7.28
C ILE A 461 -20.04 27.22 6.43
N GLU A 462 -20.34 26.01 5.96
CA GLU A 462 -21.57 25.71 5.21
C GLU A 462 -22.82 26.00 6.03
N LEU A 463 -22.78 25.70 7.35
CA LEU A 463 -23.86 26.01 8.27
C LEU A 463 -24.07 27.53 8.53
N MET A 464 -23.13 28.39 8.17
CA MET A 464 -23.32 29.86 8.25
C MET A 464 -24.02 30.44 7.03
N ASN A 465 -24.51 29.63 6.08
CA ASN A 465 -25.24 30.13 4.93
C ASN A 465 -26.65 30.62 5.33
N PHE A 466 -26.84 31.94 5.34
CA PHE A 466 -28.12 32.56 5.68
C PHE A 466 -29.22 32.44 4.60
N ASN A 467 -28.87 32.00 3.41
CA ASN A 467 -29.81 31.91 2.28
C ASN A 467 -30.59 30.59 2.27
N GLU A 468 -30.18 29.61 3.04
CA GLU A 468 -30.72 28.25 3.02
C GLU A 468 -31.04 27.72 4.43
N GLY A 469 -31.85 26.68 4.51
CA GLY A 469 -32.12 25.94 5.72
C GLY A 469 -32.81 26.74 6.83
N LEU A 470 -32.48 26.39 8.08
CA LEU A 470 -33.10 26.96 9.28
C LEU A 470 -32.78 28.42 9.47
N LEU A 471 -31.57 28.90 9.14
CA LEU A 471 -31.18 30.30 9.27
C LEU A 471 -31.98 31.18 8.32
N SER A 472 -32.20 30.73 7.07
CA SER A 472 -33.07 31.42 6.12
C SER A 472 -34.51 31.47 6.61
N ARG A 473 -35.04 30.41 7.20
CA ARG A 473 -36.36 30.38 7.82
C ARG A 473 -36.44 31.39 8.99
N MET A 474 -35.44 31.40 9.88
CA MET A 474 -35.38 32.31 11.03
C MET A 474 -35.31 33.74 10.63
N SER A 475 -34.58 34.10 9.55
CA SER A 475 -34.50 35.45 9.03
C SER A 475 -35.84 36.02 8.51
N ARG A 476 -36.77 35.13 8.10
CA ARG A 476 -38.11 35.52 7.59
C ARG A 476 -39.18 35.50 8.66
N GLU A 477 -39.20 34.46 9.52
CA GLU A 477 -40.28 34.17 10.46
C GLU A 477 -40.01 34.74 11.86
N ALA A 478 -38.72 34.87 12.27
CA ALA A 478 -38.34 35.33 13.61
C ALA A 478 -37.20 36.37 13.49
N LYS A 479 -37.45 37.51 12.86
CA LYS A 479 -36.44 38.53 12.53
C LYS A 479 -35.69 39.07 13.73
N GLY A 480 -36.38 39.26 14.85
CA GLY A 480 -35.77 39.73 16.09
C GLY A 480 -34.78 38.70 16.65
N THR A 481 -35.16 37.43 16.71
CA THR A 481 -34.29 36.33 17.12
C THR A 481 -33.10 36.22 16.16
N PHE A 482 -33.32 36.28 14.84
CA PHE A 482 -32.25 36.26 13.85
C PHE A 482 -31.20 37.35 14.08
N ASN A 483 -31.64 38.61 14.30
CA ASN A 483 -30.71 39.71 14.60
C ASN A 483 -29.96 39.50 15.91
N HIS A 484 -30.65 38.99 16.94
CA HIS A 484 -30.05 38.64 18.21
C HIS A 484 -28.95 37.56 18.02
N THR A 485 -29.26 36.44 17.34
CA THR A 485 -28.30 35.37 17.14
C THR A 485 -27.09 35.83 16.34
N ILE A 486 -27.21 36.72 15.37
CA ILE A 486 -26.07 37.32 14.66
C ILE A 486 -25.17 38.08 15.62
N GLN A 487 -25.75 38.97 16.47
CA GLN A 487 -24.97 39.75 17.43
C GLN A 487 -24.26 38.84 18.43
N VAL A 488 -24.98 37.89 19.02
CA VAL A 488 -24.42 36.90 19.97
C VAL A 488 -23.34 36.10 19.28
N SER A 489 -23.52 35.66 18.03
CA SER A 489 -22.53 34.86 17.29
C SER A 489 -21.21 35.64 17.05
N ASN A 490 -21.27 36.94 16.80
CA ASN A 490 -20.08 37.74 16.68
C ASN A 490 -19.37 37.91 18.04
N LEU A 491 -20.12 38.20 19.10
CA LEU A 491 -19.57 38.32 20.44
C LEU A 491 -18.95 36.98 20.91
N ALA A 492 -19.66 35.85 20.73
CA ALA A 492 -19.18 34.53 21.12
C ALA A 492 -17.91 34.14 20.39
N ALA A 493 -17.78 34.49 19.11
CA ALA A 493 -16.56 34.21 18.34
C ALA A 493 -15.36 35.05 18.85
N GLU A 494 -15.55 36.32 19.20
CA GLU A 494 -14.48 37.17 19.74
C GLU A 494 -14.07 36.73 21.15
N VAL A 495 -15.04 36.40 22.02
CA VAL A 495 -14.79 35.85 23.35
C VAL A 495 -14.06 34.48 23.29
N ALA A 496 -14.53 33.60 22.43
CA ALA A 496 -13.86 32.29 22.25
C ALA A 496 -12.42 32.47 21.74
N ARG A 497 -12.17 33.42 20.84
CA ARG A 497 -10.81 33.74 20.37
C ARG A 497 -9.92 34.25 21.51
N ALA A 498 -10.42 35.14 22.34
CA ALA A 498 -9.69 35.68 23.48
C ALA A 498 -9.34 34.59 24.51
N MET A 499 -10.25 33.65 24.72
CA MET A 499 -10.06 32.47 25.61
C MET A 499 -9.20 31.38 24.97
N GLY A 500 -8.72 31.51 23.73
CA GLY A 500 -7.97 30.46 23.04
C GLY A 500 -8.81 29.24 22.61
N ALA A 501 -10.15 29.36 22.65
CA ALA A 501 -11.10 28.34 22.20
C ALA A 501 -11.34 28.44 20.67
N LYS A 502 -12.27 27.66 20.11
CA LYS A 502 -12.57 27.60 18.67
C LYS A 502 -13.61 28.66 18.26
N PRO A 503 -13.19 29.80 17.66
CA PRO A 503 -14.11 30.91 17.37
C PRO A 503 -15.22 30.57 16.37
N LEU A 504 -14.89 29.75 15.36
CA LEU A 504 -15.84 29.30 14.34
C LEU A 504 -16.95 28.43 14.91
N LEU A 505 -16.60 27.52 15.82
CA LEU A 505 -17.56 26.66 16.50
C LEU A 505 -18.49 27.47 17.41
N ALA A 506 -17.93 28.40 18.19
CA ALA A 506 -18.73 29.31 19.03
C ALA A 506 -19.69 30.17 18.19
N ARG A 507 -19.24 30.67 17.06
CA ARG A 507 -20.07 31.43 16.11
C ARG A 507 -21.24 30.63 15.61
N VAL A 508 -20.98 29.41 15.07
CA VAL A 508 -22.03 28.55 14.53
C VAL A 508 -22.98 28.08 15.63
N GLY A 509 -22.47 27.67 16.80
CA GLY A 509 -23.30 27.32 17.95
C GLY A 509 -24.25 28.46 18.34
N ALA A 510 -23.74 29.67 18.36
CA ALA A 510 -24.55 30.87 18.65
C ALA A 510 -25.59 31.18 17.56
N LEU A 511 -25.32 30.90 16.28
CA LEU A 511 -26.32 31.10 15.23
C LEU A 511 -27.52 30.20 15.36
N TYR A 512 -27.34 29.01 15.97
CA TYR A 512 -28.38 27.99 16.07
C TYR A 512 -28.96 27.82 17.47
N HIS A 513 -28.41 28.46 18.51
CA HIS A 513 -28.83 28.21 19.91
C HIS A 513 -30.33 28.43 20.15
N ASP A 514 -30.90 29.38 19.46
CA ASP A 514 -32.28 29.85 19.62
C ASP A 514 -33.26 29.45 18.49
N ILE A 515 -32.89 28.50 17.63
CA ILE A 515 -33.75 28.09 16.49
C ILE A 515 -35.13 27.57 16.93
N GLY A 516 -35.25 27.08 18.16
CA GLY A 516 -36.53 26.62 18.70
C GLY A 516 -37.59 27.69 18.91
N LYS A 517 -37.18 28.98 18.93
CA LYS A 517 -38.10 30.11 18.94
C LYS A 517 -38.93 30.24 17.65
N LEU A 518 -38.52 29.54 16.58
CA LEU A 518 -39.29 29.43 15.33
C LEU A 518 -40.68 28.79 15.49
N GLU A 519 -40.88 27.99 16.51
CA GLU A 519 -42.20 27.35 16.74
C GLU A 519 -43.25 28.33 17.21
N ASN A 520 -42.86 29.35 18.02
CA ASN A 520 -43.73 30.35 18.57
C ASN A 520 -43.07 31.73 18.65
N PRO A 521 -42.69 32.35 17.52
CA PRO A 521 -41.86 33.57 17.50
C PRO A 521 -42.45 34.74 18.30
N ALA A 522 -43.79 34.95 18.21
CA ALA A 522 -44.49 36.05 18.86
C ALA A 522 -44.42 36.08 20.40
N PHE A 523 -44.11 34.93 21.04
CA PHE A 523 -43.95 34.87 22.49
C PHE A 523 -42.59 35.41 22.98
N PHE A 524 -41.63 35.62 22.11
CA PHE A 524 -40.33 36.19 22.45
C PHE A 524 -40.29 37.68 22.19
N THR A 525 -39.87 38.45 23.18
CA THR A 525 -39.97 39.92 23.21
C THR A 525 -39.31 40.59 22.01
N GLU A 526 -38.21 40.05 21.50
CA GLU A 526 -37.49 40.54 20.35
C GLU A 526 -38.26 40.45 19.03
N ASN A 527 -39.31 39.59 18.97
CA ASN A 527 -40.18 39.40 17.78
C ASN A 527 -41.57 40.06 17.95
N GLN A 528 -41.89 40.59 19.13
CA GLN A 528 -43.22 41.19 19.41
C GLN A 528 -43.43 42.48 18.65
N ALA A 529 -44.63 42.67 18.11
CA ALA A 529 -45.07 43.86 17.39
C ALA A 529 -46.24 44.55 18.11
N GLY A 530 -46.05 44.89 19.40
CA GLY A 530 -46.98 45.69 20.18
C GLY A 530 -48.04 44.93 20.97
N VAL A 531 -48.26 43.61 20.77
CA VAL A 531 -49.13 42.77 21.59
C VAL A 531 -48.27 41.70 22.21
N ASN A 532 -48.38 41.54 23.55
CA ASN A 532 -47.68 40.49 24.30
C ASN A 532 -48.63 39.27 24.49
N PRO A 533 -48.37 38.15 23.81
CA PRO A 533 -49.24 36.98 23.97
C PRO A 533 -49.28 36.37 25.38
N HIS A 534 -48.26 36.67 26.20
CA HIS A 534 -48.21 36.23 27.61
C HIS A 534 -49.24 36.88 28.51
N ASP A 535 -49.82 38.05 28.11
CA ASP A 535 -50.80 38.78 28.95
C ASP A 535 -52.08 37.97 29.16
N ASN A 536 -52.38 36.96 28.30
CA ASN A 536 -53.54 36.10 28.41
C ASN A 536 -53.22 34.71 29.02
N LEU A 537 -52.03 34.51 29.52
CA LEU A 537 -51.56 33.21 30.08
C LEU A 537 -51.15 33.34 31.53
N ASP A 538 -51.28 32.26 32.28
CA ASP A 538 -50.65 32.16 33.61
C ASP A 538 -49.11 32.04 33.52
N GLU A 539 -48.46 32.31 34.61
CA GLU A 539 -46.98 32.34 34.70
C GLU A 539 -46.35 30.98 34.39
N LYS A 540 -46.98 29.87 34.83
CA LYS A 540 -46.48 28.51 34.57
C LYS A 540 -46.59 28.16 33.10
N SER A 541 -47.69 28.51 32.43
CA SER A 541 -47.90 28.31 31.02
C SER A 541 -46.96 29.17 30.17
N SER A 542 -46.76 30.40 30.56
CA SER A 542 -45.80 31.33 29.94
C SER A 542 -44.37 30.80 30.08
N ALA A 543 -43.96 30.36 31.29
CA ALA A 543 -42.64 29.79 31.50
C ALA A 543 -42.42 28.53 30.67
N ARG A 544 -43.43 27.65 30.55
CA ARG A 544 -43.35 26.43 29.72
C ARG A 544 -43.12 26.70 28.26
N ILE A 545 -43.79 27.76 27.67
CA ILE A 545 -43.59 28.13 26.29
C ILE A 545 -42.16 28.61 26.08
N ILE A 546 -41.67 29.48 26.98
CA ILE A 546 -40.28 29.97 26.89
C ILE A 546 -39.28 28.82 27.04
N ILE A 547 -39.42 27.95 28.05
CA ILE A 547 -38.50 26.83 28.30
C ILE A 547 -38.50 25.82 27.15
N ASN A 548 -39.63 25.59 26.51
CA ASN A 548 -39.79 24.63 25.42
C ASN A 548 -39.00 24.99 24.17
N HIS A 549 -38.50 26.25 24.01
CA HIS A 549 -37.68 26.57 22.84
C HIS A 549 -36.41 25.71 22.78
N VAL A 550 -35.86 25.29 23.93
CA VAL A 550 -34.70 24.38 23.99
C VAL A 550 -35.06 23.00 23.38
N SER A 551 -36.16 22.40 23.84
CA SER A 551 -36.64 21.09 23.33
C SER A 551 -37.08 21.17 21.86
N ASN A 552 -37.77 22.25 21.47
CA ASN A 552 -38.16 22.51 20.08
C ASN A 552 -36.92 22.73 19.18
N GLY A 553 -35.94 23.45 19.69
CA GLY A 553 -34.66 23.67 19.00
C GLY A 553 -33.89 22.38 18.74
N LEU A 554 -33.80 21.52 19.74
CA LEU A 554 -33.18 20.19 19.59
C LEU A 554 -33.90 19.33 18.55
N ARG A 555 -35.26 19.32 18.58
CA ARG A 555 -36.06 18.60 17.57
C ARG A 555 -35.81 19.15 16.16
N LEU A 556 -35.87 20.47 15.96
CA LEU A 556 -35.62 21.10 14.67
C LEU A 556 -34.19 20.82 14.19
N ALA A 557 -33.20 20.83 15.08
CA ALA A 557 -31.83 20.54 14.78
C ALA A 557 -31.62 19.07 14.34
N GLU A 558 -32.34 18.13 14.96
CA GLU A 558 -32.30 16.72 14.60
C GLU A 558 -32.98 16.46 13.24
N GLU A 559 -34.16 17.04 13.03
CA GLU A 559 -34.89 16.95 11.74
C GLU A 559 -34.07 17.50 10.56
N ASN A 560 -33.23 18.51 10.80
CA ASN A 560 -32.35 19.12 9.80
C ASN A 560 -30.91 18.57 9.84
N SER A 561 -30.67 17.45 10.55
CA SER A 561 -29.38 16.77 10.61
C SER A 561 -28.22 17.69 11.02
N LEU A 562 -28.43 18.63 11.92
CA LEU A 562 -27.37 19.46 12.46
C LEU A 562 -26.37 18.60 13.25
N PRO A 563 -25.05 18.87 13.14
CA PRO A 563 -24.04 18.13 13.90
C PRO A 563 -24.28 18.18 15.41
N GLU A 564 -23.97 17.11 16.11
CA GLU A 564 -24.15 16.99 17.57
C GLU A 564 -23.47 18.15 18.31
N VAL A 565 -22.25 18.50 17.91
CA VAL A 565 -21.51 19.60 18.53
C VAL A 565 -22.23 20.97 18.44
N VAL A 566 -23.10 21.17 17.43
CA VAL A 566 -23.93 22.37 17.29
C VAL A 566 -25.20 22.22 18.12
N ARG A 567 -25.83 21.04 18.13
CA ARG A 567 -27.02 20.73 18.96
C ARG A 567 -26.75 20.96 20.46
N GLU A 568 -25.55 20.64 20.92
CA GLU A 568 -25.13 20.86 22.30
C GLU A 568 -25.20 22.33 22.75
N PHE A 569 -25.00 23.29 21.85
CA PHE A 569 -25.18 24.69 22.18
C PHE A 569 -26.65 25.04 22.47
N ILE A 570 -27.60 24.38 21.78
CA ILE A 570 -29.03 24.55 22.06
C ILE A 570 -29.38 24.04 23.46
N SER A 571 -28.79 22.92 23.88
CA SER A 571 -29.09 22.34 25.20
C SER A 571 -28.39 23.07 26.36
N THR A 572 -27.24 23.72 26.10
CA THR A 572 -26.36 24.24 27.15
C THR A 572 -26.49 25.74 27.43
N HIS A 573 -27.02 26.54 26.46
CA HIS A 573 -26.98 28.01 26.59
C HIS A 573 -27.74 28.55 27.77
N HIS A 574 -28.80 27.88 28.26
CA HIS A 574 -29.47 28.15 29.52
C HIS A 574 -29.14 27.16 30.62
N GLY A 575 -28.53 26.02 30.26
CA GLY A 575 -28.24 24.92 31.19
C GLY A 575 -29.48 24.42 31.92
N SER A 576 -29.34 24.18 33.22
CA SER A 576 -30.43 23.90 34.18
C SER A 576 -30.84 25.15 34.95
N GLY A 577 -30.66 26.31 34.33
CA GLY A 577 -31.08 27.58 34.93
C GLY A 577 -32.60 27.72 35.03
N MET A 578 -33.06 28.81 35.64
CA MET A 578 -34.47 29.08 35.86
C MET A 578 -34.97 30.26 34.99
N ALA A 579 -36.18 30.17 34.46
CA ALA A 579 -36.91 31.27 33.86
C ALA A 579 -37.31 32.29 34.90
N LYS A 580 -36.32 33.01 35.46
CA LYS A 580 -36.41 33.87 36.69
C LYS A 580 -37.56 34.87 36.62
N TYR A 581 -37.86 35.46 35.48
CA TYR A 581 -38.93 36.44 35.35
C TYR A 581 -40.29 35.83 35.74
N PHE A 582 -40.71 34.75 35.17
CA PHE A 582 -41.98 34.12 35.45
C PHE A 582 -41.98 33.43 36.81
N ALA A 583 -40.87 32.87 37.28
CA ALA A 583 -40.74 32.30 38.62
C ALA A 583 -40.95 33.37 39.70
N ILE A 584 -40.38 34.54 39.59
CA ILE A 584 -40.56 35.66 40.54
C ILE A 584 -41.99 36.20 40.46
N GLN A 585 -42.55 36.37 39.27
CA GLN A 585 -43.96 36.82 39.13
C GLN A 585 -44.93 35.83 39.77
N TRP A 586 -44.73 34.52 39.58
CA TRP A 586 -45.57 33.49 40.21
C TRP A 586 -45.44 33.53 41.72
N GLN A 587 -44.24 33.63 42.28
CA GLN A 587 -44.02 33.71 43.75
C GLN A 587 -44.69 34.99 44.31
N ASN A 588 -44.59 36.09 43.62
CA ASN A 588 -45.24 37.35 44.10
C ASN A 588 -46.78 37.26 44.08
N LYS A 589 -47.37 36.50 43.15
CA LYS A 589 -48.81 36.36 43.03
C LYS A 589 -49.38 35.24 43.93
N HIS A 590 -48.53 34.26 44.31
CA HIS A 590 -48.95 33.10 45.09
C HIS A 590 -48.03 32.91 46.35
N PRO A 591 -47.99 33.90 47.25
CA PRO A 591 -47.06 33.87 48.40
C PRO A 591 -47.36 32.73 49.39
N GLU A 592 -48.60 32.23 49.40
CA GLU A 592 -49.04 31.15 50.32
C GLU A 592 -48.81 29.75 49.74
N GLU A 593 -48.48 29.65 48.45
CA GLU A 593 -48.28 28.35 47.79
C GLU A 593 -46.80 27.92 47.86
N THR A 594 -46.58 26.60 47.96
CA THR A 594 -45.20 26.06 47.90
C THR A 594 -44.63 26.22 46.48
N PHE A 595 -43.50 26.91 46.39
CA PHE A 595 -42.83 27.10 45.10
C PHE A 595 -42.23 25.79 44.59
N ASP A 596 -42.64 25.37 43.40
CA ASP A 596 -42.05 24.23 42.67
C ASP A 596 -41.07 24.77 41.59
N PRO A 597 -39.75 24.66 41.81
CA PRO A 597 -38.75 25.14 40.87
C PRO A 597 -38.79 24.38 39.53
N SER A 598 -39.26 23.12 39.50
CA SER A 598 -39.24 22.27 38.30
C SER A 598 -40.05 22.83 37.14
N ALA A 599 -41.17 23.54 37.45
CA ALA A 599 -42.03 24.18 36.47
C ALA A 599 -41.36 25.34 35.73
N PHE A 600 -40.29 25.90 36.29
CA PHE A 600 -39.58 27.07 35.78
C PHE A 600 -38.14 26.78 35.38
N THR A 601 -37.68 25.51 35.45
CA THR A 601 -36.29 25.12 35.18
C THR A 601 -36.12 24.61 33.78
N TYR A 602 -35.07 25.08 33.09
CA TYR A 602 -34.71 24.57 31.75
C TYR A 602 -34.23 23.12 31.81
N PRO A 603 -34.54 22.30 30.78
CA PRO A 603 -34.23 20.87 30.78
C PRO A 603 -32.78 20.55 30.38
N GLY A 604 -31.97 21.54 30.11
CA GLY A 604 -30.58 21.39 29.65
C GLY A 604 -29.58 21.10 30.75
N HIS A 605 -28.34 21.02 30.39
CA HIS A 605 -27.19 20.91 31.31
C HIS A 605 -26.26 22.11 31.13
N TYR A 606 -25.53 22.45 32.16
CA TYR A 606 -24.58 23.56 32.09
C TYR A 606 -23.44 23.27 31.10
N PRO A 607 -22.82 24.34 30.53
CA PRO A 607 -21.69 24.23 29.61
C PRO A 607 -20.57 23.34 30.16
N TYR A 608 -19.92 22.60 29.23
CA TYR A 608 -18.76 21.76 29.55
C TYR A 608 -17.58 22.00 28.57
N THR A 609 -17.74 22.91 27.61
CA THR A 609 -16.65 23.39 26.75
C THR A 609 -16.50 24.91 26.90
N ALA A 610 -15.32 25.44 26.54
CA ALA A 610 -15.07 26.88 26.58
C ALA A 610 -15.95 27.66 25.60
N GLU A 611 -16.24 27.07 24.44
CA GLU A 611 -17.11 27.67 23.42
C GLU A 611 -18.55 27.80 23.90
N GLN A 612 -19.08 26.79 24.60
CA GLN A 612 -20.41 26.83 25.20
C GLN A 612 -20.49 27.85 26.33
N ALA A 613 -19.44 27.93 27.15
CA ALA A 613 -19.33 28.94 28.21
C ALA A 613 -19.31 30.34 27.59
N ALA A 614 -18.56 30.56 26.52
CA ALA A 614 -18.54 31.84 25.80
C ALA A 614 -19.93 32.23 25.29
N LEU A 615 -20.69 31.26 24.72
CA LEU A 615 -22.06 31.50 24.30
C LEU A 615 -22.95 31.91 25.45
N MET A 616 -22.97 31.17 26.56
CA MET A 616 -23.80 31.49 27.71
C MET A 616 -23.52 32.88 28.29
N MET A 617 -22.25 33.31 28.35
CA MET A 617 -21.87 34.65 28.76
C MET A 617 -22.40 35.70 27.77
N CYS A 618 -22.17 35.48 26.47
CA CYS A 618 -22.53 36.44 25.44
C CYS A 618 -24.03 36.63 25.28
N ASP A 619 -24.80 35.52 25.32
CA ASP A 619 -26.25 35.55 25.20
C ASP A 619 -26.88 36.37 26.35
N ALA A 620 -26.54 36.02 27.61
CA ALA A 620 -27.08 36.73 28.77
C ALA A 620 -26.69 38.21 28.77
N VAL A 621 -25.46 38.56 28.39
CA VAL A 621 -24.96 39.93 28.34
C VAL A 621 -25.62 40.70 27.22
N GLU A 622 -25.74 40.12 25.99
CA GLU A 622 -26.38 40.80 24.85
C GLU A 622 -27.85 41.10 25.17
N ALA A 623 -28.58 40.11 25.62
CA ALA A 623 -30.00 40.28 25.97
C ALA A 623 -30.21 41.36 27.05
N ALA A 624 -29.39 41.36 28.08
CA ALA A 624 -29.50 42.37 29.16
C ALA A 624 -29.02 43.78 28.70
N SER A 625 -28.05 43.88 27.77
CA SER A 625 -27.52 45.14 27.31
C SER A 625 -28.60 45.99 26.60
N ARG A 626 -29.58 45.35 25.97
CA ARG A 626 -30.72 46.07 25.31
C ARG A 626 -31.61 46.86 26.28
N SER A 627 -31.56 46.52 27.55
CA SER A 627 -32.36 47.22 28.58
C SER A 627 -31.61 48.37 29.25
N LEU A 628 -30.34 48.62 28.89
CA LEU A 628 -29.59 49.78 29.38
C LEU A 628 -30.19 51.09 28.90
N LYS A 629 -30.30 52.05 29.81
CA LYS A 629 -30.76 53.42 29.48
C LYS A 629 -29.65 54.24 28.86
N GLU A 630 -28.41 54.01 29.28
CA GLU A 630 -27.21 54.72 28.79
C GLU A 630 -26.10 53.70 28.55
N TYR A 631 -25.37 53.87 27.44
CA TYR A 631 -24.27 52.98 27.02
C TYR A 631 -22.92 53.63 27.36
N THR A 632 -22.69 53.88 28.64
CA THR A 632 -21.38 54.33 29.15
C THR A 632 -20.50 53.14 29.47
N GLU A 633 -19.18 53.32 29.51
CA GLU A 633 -18.23 52.28 29.88
C GLU A 633 -18.54 51.73 31.27
N GLU A 634 -18.91 52.60 32.19
CA GLU A 634 -19.28 52.21 33.54
C GLU A 634 -20.57 51.36 33.60
N SER A 635 -21.61 51.75 32.87
CA SER A 635 -22.87 50.98 32.85
C SER A 635 -22.73 49.64 32.18
N ILE A 636 -21.96 49.54 31.11
CA ILE A 636 -21.67 48.30 30.41
C ILE A 636 -20.77 47.41 31.27
N SER A 637 -19.71 47.93 31.86
CA SER A 637 -18.82 47.21 32.76
C SER A 637 -19.56 46.61 33.96
N ASN A 638 -20.40 47.44 34.62
CA ASN A 638 -21.22 46.98 35.74
C ASN A 638 -22.18 45.86 35.31
N LEU A 639 -22.83 45.98 34.14
CA LEU A 639 -23.72 44.96 33.64
C LEU A 639 -22.98 43.62 33.39
N VAL A 640 -21.88 43.68 32.60
CA VAL A 640 -21.09 42.48 32.26
C VAL A 640 -20.59 41.78 33.52
N ASN A 641 -20.00 42.52 34.48
CA ASN A 641 -19.51 41.94 35.72
C ASN A 641 -20.65 41.33 36.52
N LYS A 642 -21.79 42.05 36.70
CA LYS A 642 -22.95 41.55 37.47
C LYS A 642 -23.46 40.22 36.91
N ILE A 643 -23.59 40.07 35.60
CA ILE A 643 -24.12 38.86 34.95
C ILE A 643 -23.14 37.70 35.10
N ILE A 644 -21.88 37.88 34.67
CA ILE A 644 -20.89 36.81 34.68
C ILE A 644 -20.57 36.36 36.09
N ASP A 645 -20.49 37.31 37.07
CA ASP A 645 -20.29 36.93 38.50
C ASP A 645 -21.50 36.21 39.08
N SER A 646 -22.74 36.50 38.63
CA SER A 646 -23.92 35.72 39.01
C SER A 646 -23.84 34.29 38.46
N GLN A 647 -23.47 34.10 37.17
CA GLN A 647 -23.32 32.81 36.56
C GLN A 647 -22.18 31.97 37.23
N LEU A 648 -21.09 32.63 37.65
CA LEU A 648 -20.02 31.98 38.41
C LEU A 648 -20.50 31.51 39.79
N ARG A 649 -21.25 32.38 40.52
CA ARG A 649 -21.81 32.00 41.81
C ARG A 649 -22.84 30.89 41.75
N GLU A 650 -23.61 30.84 40.68
CA GLU A 650 -24.58 29.79 40.35
C GLU A 650 -23.90 28.47 39.90
N GLY A 651 -22.57 28.48 39.73
CA GLY A 651 -21.79 27.30 39.32
C GLY A 651 -21.95 26.88 37.89
N CYS A 652 -22.40 27.79 37.00
CA CYS A 652 -22.67 27.47 35.59
C CYS A 652 -21.45 26.91 34.83
N TYR A 653 -20.24 27.23 35.28
CA TYR A 653 -18.99 26.85 34.61
C TYR A 653 -18.16 25.79 35.32
N ASN A 654 -18.73 25.17 36.39
CA ASN A 654 -18.00 24.18 37.20
C ASN A 654 -17.50 22.98 36.41
N ASN A 655 -18.14 22.63 35.29
CA ASN A 655 -17.78 21.52 34.41
C ASN A 655 -16.96 21.96 33.18
N CYS A 656 -16.70 23.28 33.03
CA CYS A 656 -15.94 23.80 31.91
C CYS A 656 -14.44 23.84 32.15
N PRO A 657 -13.61 23.58 31.13
CA PRO A 657 -12.17 23.75 31.23
C PRO A 657 -11.76 25.24 31.05
N VAL A 658 -12.43 26.15 31.75
CA VAL A 658 -12.15 27.58 31.75
C VAL A 658 -11.47 28.02 33.05
N THR A 659 -10.49 28.88 32.92
CA THR A 659 -9.74 29.45 34.05
C THR A 659 -10.33 30.82 34.46
N PHE A 660 -9.93 31.31 35.61
CA PHE A 660 -10.28 32.69 36.03
C PHE A 660 -9.70 33.75 35.06
N GLU A 661 -8.55 33.46 34.43
CA GLU A 661 -7.95 34.30 33.41
C GLU A 661 -8.85 34.36 32.19
N ASP A 662 -9.33 33.20 31.68
CA ASP A 662 -10.25 33.14 30.55
C ASP A 662 -11.54 33.93 30.82
N ILE A 663 -12.07 33.85 32.02
CA ILE A 663 -13.27 34.61 32.40
C ILE A 663 -13.01 36.13 32.42
N ASN A 664 -11.85 36.56 32.90
CA ASN A 664 -11.48 38.00 32.85
C ASN A 664 -11.30 38.49 31.42
N LEU A 665 -10.65 37.66 30.58
CA LEU A 665 -10.53 37.97 29.12
C LEU A 665 -11.91 38.05 28.47
N ALA A 666 -12.83 37.15 28.78
CA ALA A 666 -14.21 37.19 28.30
C ALA A 666 -14.93 38.45 28.70
N LYS A 667 -14.86 38.87 29.99
CA LYS A 667 -15.44 40.14 30.48
C LYS A 667 -14.90 41.35 29.75
N GLN A 668 -13.57 41.43 29.64
CA GLN A 668 -12.92 42.56 28.93
C GLN A 668 -13.33 42.62 27.46
N THR A 669 -13.30 41.48 26.78
CA THR A 669 -13.69 41.37 25.37
C THR A 669 -15.14 41.79 25.15
N LEU A 670 -16.07 41.38 26.04
CA LEU A 670 -17.48 41.80 25.98
C LEU A 670 -17.66 43.28 26.16
N ILE A 671 -17.00 43.91 27.18
CA ILE A 671 -17.05 45.33 27.44
C ILE A 671 -16.58 46.11 26.19
N GLU A 672 -15.41 45.77 25.66
CA GLU A 672 -14.84 46.42 24.48
C GLU A 672 -15.76 46.31 23.25
N ASN A 673 -16.32 45.15 22.98
CA ASN A 673 -17.17 44.93 21.82
C ASN A 673 -18.53 45.62 21.95
N LEU A 674 -19.14 45.62 23.17
CA LEU A 674 -20.38 46.34 23.40
C LEU A 674 -20.17 47.86 23.29
N MET A 675 -19.08 48.42 23.81
CA MET A 675 -18.73 49.83 23.64
C MET A 675 -18.60 50.21 22.16
N ARG A 676 -17.96 49.34 21.35
CA ARG A 676 -17.87 49.56 19.89
C ARG A 676 -19.23 49.47 19.20
N ALA A 677 -20.09 48.53 19.60
CA ALA A 677 -21.40 48.30 18.99
C ALA A 677 -22.38 49.46 19.25
N TYR A 678 -22.32 50.02 20.47
CA TYR A 678 -23.22 51.12 20.88
C TYR A 678 -22.59 52.51 20.80
N HIS A 679 -21.41 52.62 20.13
CA HIS A 679 -20.79 53.93 19.91
C HIS A 679 -21.74 54.83 19.13
N THR A 680 -22.19 55.95 19.71
CA THR A 680 -23.08 56.92 19.10
C THR A 680 -22.44 57.52 17.84
N ARG A 681 -23.08 57.35 16.70
CA ARG A 681 -22.69 58.05 15.49
C ARG A 681 -22.89 59.57 15.71
N ILE A 682 -21.87 60.37 15.40
CA ILE A 682 -21.96 61.79 15.39
C ILE A 682 -23.12 62.17 14.45
N ALA A 683 -24.13 62.88 14.98
CA ALA A 683 -25.23 63.40 14.17
C ALA A 683 -24.64 64.34 13.13
N TYR A 684 -24.97 64.13 11.85
CA TYR A 684 -24.60 65.09 10.83
C TYR A 684 -25.26 66.41 11.11
N PRO A 685 -24.52 67.55 11.14
CA PRO A 685 -25.11 68.88 11.31
C PRO A 685 -26.05 69.19 10.15
N GLU A 686 -27.26 69.56 10.46
CA GLU A 686 -28.19 70.10 9.47
C GLU A 686 -27.71 71.50 8.99
N LEU A 687 -27.71 71.74 7.67
CA LEU A 687 -27.53 73.04 7.09
C LEU A 687 -28.73 73.88 7.55
N LYS A 688 -28.45 74.92 8.36
CA LYS A 688 -29.46 75.92 8.75
C LYS A 688 -29.79 76.84 7.60
#